data_2c9e20120b310cd2cf80116278f46597
#
_entry.id   2c9e20120b310cd2cf80116278f46597
#
_cell.length_a   1.000
_cell.length_b   1.000
_cell.length_c   1.000
_cell.angle_alpha   90.00
_cell.angle_beta   90.00
_cell.angle_gamma   90.00
#
_symmetry.space_group_name_H-M   'P 1'
#
loop_
_entity.id
_entity.type
_entity.pdbx_description
1 polymer ?
#
loop_
_entity_poly.entity_id
_entity_poly.type
_entity_poly.pdbx_seq_one_letter_code
_entity_poly.pdbx_strand_id
1 'polypeptide(L)'
;MEYNFREIEQKWQKNWVEMNTYKVTEDENRKKFYVLNMFPYPSGAGLHVGHPLGYIASDIFARYKRLQGFNVLNPMGYDAYGLPAEQYAIQTGQHPAITTVNNIARYRQQLDKIGFCFDWDREVRTCDPRYYHWTQWAFEKMFNSYYSYTQQKALPISNLIEHFEDNGTLGMDVACSEELIFSARDWKSMNEHEQQKTLMNYRIAYLGETMVNWCARLGTVLANDEVVEGVSVRGGYPVVQKKMRQWCLRVSAYAQRLLDGLETVDWTDSMKETQRNWIGRSEGTEVQFSVKDSNLRFTIFTTRADTMFGVTFMVLAPESEYVAQVTTPEQQAEVEEYLAYVKKRTELERMSDRKVTGVFTGSYAINPLTGDALPIWVSEYVLAGYGTGAIMAVPAHDSRDYAFAKHFSLPIIPLIEGADVSEQSYDAKEGIVCNSPVEGKQTEFSLNGLTVKEAIAATKRYVTEKGLGRVKVNYRLRDAIFSRQRYWGEPFPVYYKDDMPYMIPEQYLPIELPEIDKYEPTESGEPPLGRARKWAWDTVNNKVVDKELIDGKTVFPIELYTMPGFAGSSAYYLRYMDPHNDHELVSREANDYWQNVDLYVGGTEHATGHLIYSRFWNKFLHDYNVTCKEEPYQKLINQGMIQGRSNFVYRINSDDHSAAPRFVSLGLKDQYDVTPIHVDVNIVHGDVLDTEAFKAWRPEFANAEFVLEDGKYVCGWAIEKMSKSMFNVVNPDMIVEQYGADTLRLYEMFLGPVEQSKPWDTNGIDGCHRFLKKLWNLYFDPRTDEFRVNDDEPSKESLKSVHKLIKKVTADIENFSYNTAISAFMICVNELGQQKCYNRELLTILTVLIAPFAPHIAEELWSRLNMKGSVCDAQWPVCNEQYLVESEVQLTISFNGKARFQKKFAADATNDAIQQAVLADELSQKYIDGKQVVKVIVVPKKIVNVVVK
;
A
#
# COMPACT_ATOMS: atom_id res chain seq x y z
N MET A 1 -5.96 33.92 32.01
CA MET A 1 -6.25 32.47 32.05
C MET A 1 -5.12 31.78 31.38
N GLU A 2 -4.44 30.90 32.09
CA GLU A 2 -3.38 30.11 31.54
C GLU A 2 -3.95 29.09 30.53
N TYR A 3 -3.17 28.76 29.47
CA TYR A 3 -3.56 27.74 28.50
C TYR A 3 -3.60 26.36 29.17
N ASN A 4 -4.81 25.93 29.55
CA ASN A 4 -5.05 24.61 30.14
C ASN A 4 -5.58 23.66 29.09
N PHE A 5 -4.67 23.02 28.34
CA PHE A 5 -5.04 22.10 27.26
C PHE A 5 -5.87 20.90 27.73
N ARG A 6 -5.63 20.40 28.95
CA ARG A 6 -6.37 19.23 29.48
C ARG A 6 -7.87 19.51 29.59
N GLU A 7 -8.21 20.64 30.19
CA GLU A 7 -9.62 21.05 30.33
C GLU A 7 -10.24 21.40 28.99
N ILE A 8 -9.53 22.10 28.14
CA ILE A 8 -9.99 22.53 26.81
C ILE A 8 -10.26 21.29 25.92
N GLU A 9 -9.34 20.36 25.85
CA GLU A 9 -9.47 19.16 25.01
C GLU A 9 -10.60 18.26 25.50
N GLN A 10 -10.70 18.02 26.80
CA GLN A 10 -11.76 17.23 27.38
C GLN A 10 -13.14 17.85 27.16
N LYS A 11 -13.26 19.17 27.35
CA LYS A 11 -14.50 19.94 27.13
C LYS A 11 -14.99 19.79 25.69
N TRP A 12 -14.11 20.01 24.71
CA TRP A 12 -14.51 20.02 23.30
C TRP A 12 -14.73 18.63 22.73
N GLN A 13 -13.98 17.64 23.14
CA GLN A 13 -14.24 16.24 22.78
C GLN A 13 -15.64 15.80 23.25
N LYS A 14 -16.03 16.18 24.46
CA LYS A 14 -17.38 15.95 24.98
C LYS A 14 -18.44 16.70 24.18
N ASN A 15 -18.21 18.00 23.91
CA ASN A 15 -19.16 18.82 23.14
C ASN A 15 -19.39 18.31 21.74
N TRP A 16 -18.34 17.87 21.02
CA TRP A 16 -18.47 17.33 19.68
C TRP A 16 -19.37 16.08 19.65
N VAL A 17 -19.27 15.23 20.66
CA VAL A 17 -20.12 14.03 20.77
C VAL A 17 -21.56 14.43 21.08
N GLU A 18 -21.77 15.29 22.05
CA GLU A 18 -23.12 15.73 22.49
C GLU A 18 -23.87 16.48 21.39
N MET A 19 -23.17 17.28 20.62
CA MET A 19 -23.73 18.08 19.53
C MET A 19 -23.78 17.33 18.18
N ASN A 20 -23.29 16.09 18.10
CA ASN A 20 -23.16 15.35 16.85
C ASN A 20 -22.43 16.15 15.75
N THR A 21 -21.37 16.86 16.13
CA THR A 21 -20.68 17.82 15.27
C THR A 21 -20.17 17.21 13.95
N TYR A 22 -19.75 15.96 13.97
CA TYR A 22 -19.14 15.28 12.83
C TYR A 22 -20.07 14.28 12.15
N LYS A 23 -21.30 14.13 12.62
CA LYS A 23 -22.30 13.31 11.94
C LYS A 23 -22.68 13.94 10.62
N VAL A 24 -22.62 13.14 9.54
CA VAL A 24 -22.91 13.60 8.19
C VAL A 24 -24.06 12.81 7.58
N THR A 25 -24.89 13.50 6.81
CA THR A 25 -25.95 12.92 5.99
C THR A 25 -25.82 13.45 4.57
N GLU A 26 -26.47 12.79 3.61
CA GLU A 26 -26.56 13.24 2.23
C GLU A 26 -27.32 14.58 2.19
N ASP A 27 -26.70 15.58 1.56
CA ASP A 27 -27.28 16.92 1.39
C ASP A 27 -27.09 17.39 -0.06
N GLU A 28 -28.13 17.31 -0.86
CA GLU A 28 -28.10 17.66 -2.27
C GLU A 28 -27.75 19.13 -2.55
N ASN A 29 -27.92 20.00 -1.53
CA ASN A 29 -27.58 21.44 -1.65
C ASN A 29 -26.09 21.72 -1.43
N ARG A 30 -25.34 20.74 -1.03
CA ARG A 30 -23.90 20.86 -0.75
C ARG A 30 -23.10 19.87 -1.58
N LYS A 31 -21.98 20.36 -2.12
CA LYS A 31 -21.05 19.50 -2.84
C LYS A 31 -20.37 18.54 -1.85
N LYS A 32 -20.34 17.27 -2.19
CA LYS A 32 -19.72 16.23 -1.35
C LYS A 32 -18.19 16.28 -1.41
N PHE A 33 -17.57 15.85 -0.34
CA PHE A 33 -16.16 15.49 -0.32
C PHE A 33 -15.93 14.28 0.59
N TYR A 34 -15.40 13.20 0.04
CA TYR A 34 -15.18 11.97 0.76
C TYR A 34 -13.69 11.78 1.05
N VAL A 35 -13.31 11.89 2.32
CA VAL A 35 -11.94 11.66 2.82
C VAL A 35 -11.91 10.32 3.54
N LEU A 36 -10.98 9.45 3.17
CA LEU A 36 -10.87 8.13 3.78
C LEU A 36 -9.41 7.81 4.13
N ASN A 37 -9.21 7.27 5.32
CA ASN A 37 -7.96 6.63 5.72
C ASN A 37 -8.07 5.12 5.54
N MET A 38 -6.96 4.46 5.23
CA MET A 38 -6.88 3.02 5.41
C MET A 38 -7.08 2.71 6.89
N PHE A 39 -8.13 1.95 7.19
CA PHE A 39 -8.53 1.69 8.57
C PHE A 39 -7.53 0.77 9.29
N PRO A 40 -7.37 0.93 10.62
CA PRO A 40 -6.38 0.18 11.37
C PRO A 40 -6.80 -1.26 11.61
N TYR A 41 -5.79 -2.13 11.73
CA TYR A 41 -5.93 -3.45 12.31
C TYR A 41 -5.71 -3.33 13.84
N PRO A 42 -6.72 -3.59 14.68
CA PRO A 42 -6.62 -3.37 16.12
C PRO A 42 -5.74 -4.44 16.80
N SER A 43 -4.53 -4.05 17.17
CA SER A 43 -3.58 -4.89 17.90
C SER A 43 -3.56 -4.60 19.40
N GLY A 44 -3.15 -5.58 20.22
CA GLY A 44 -3.23 -5.51 21.69
C GLY A 44 -2.45 -4.37 22.35
N ALA A 45 -1.45 -3.79 21.69
CA ALA A 45 -0.70 -2.67 22.28
C ALA A 45 -1.29 -1.28 22.03
N GLY A 46 -2.33 -1.20 21.21
CA GLY A 46 -2.85 0.09 20.77
C GLY A 46 -1.96 0.75 19.70
N LEU A 47 -2.20 2.04 19.50
CA LEU A 47 -1.46 2.88 18.54
C LEU A 47 -0.10 3.30 19.11
N HIS A 48 0.90 3.44 18.26
CA HIS A 48 2.09 4.24 18.53
C HIS A 48 2.02 5.57 17.75
N VAL A 49 2.91 6.52 18.03
CA VAL A 49 2.90 7.88 17.41
C VAL A 49 3.02 7.87 15.89
N GLY A 50 3.47 6.79 15.28
CA GLY A 50 3.53 6.67 13.82
C GLY A 50 2.19 6.42 13.13
N HIS A 51 1.21 5.83 13.83
CA HIS A 51 -0.10 5.53 13.25
C HIS A 51 -0.92 6.78 12.93
N PRO A 52 -1.00 7.81 13.81
CA PRO A 52 -1.85 8.96 13.55
C PRO A 52 -1.32 9.91 12.47
N LEU A 53 -0.11 9.74 11.96
CA LEU A 53 0.46 10.63 10.94
C LEU A 53 -0.49 10.82 9.75
N GLY A 54 -0.91 9.73 9.12
CA GLY A 54 -1.87 9.77 8.01
C GLY A 54 -3.24 10.27 8.42
N TYR A 55 -3.69 9.90 9.60
CA TYR A 55 -5.00 10.32 10.12
C TYR A 55 -5.05 11.82 10.41
N ILE A 56 -3.99 12.39 10.95
CA ILE A 56 -3.90 13.83 11.18
C ILE A 56 -3.85 14.58 9.84
N ALA A 57 -3.07 14.09 8.89
CA ALA A 57 -2.97 14.70 7.57
C ALA A 57 -4.32 14.75 6.85
N SER A 58 -5.07 13.67 6.87
CA SER A 58 -6.42 13.62 6.27
C SER A 58 -7.45 14.43 7.06
N ASP A 59 -7.34 14.46 8.39
CA ASP A 59 -8.24 15.22 9.25
C ASP A 59 -8.12 16.74 9.02
N ILE A 60 -6.90 17.23 8.84
CA ILE A 60 -6.66 18.62 8.43
C ILE A 60 -7.37 18.93 7.13
N PHE A 61 -7.24 18.07 6.14
CA PHE A 61 -7.85 18.26 4.83
C PHE A 61 -9.39 18.18 4.89
N ALA A 62 -9.92 17.25 5.68
CA ALA A 62 -11.35 17.10 5.90
C ALA A 62 -11.95 18.36 6.54
N ARG A 63 -11.33 18.88 7.58
CA ARG A 63 -11.75 20.12 8.25
C ARG A 63 -11.67 21.34 7.33
N TYR A 64 -10.61 21.44 6.56
CA TYR A 64 -10.43 22.48 5.55
C TYR A 64 -11.54 22.46 4.49
N LYS A 65 -11.88 21.29 3.96
CA LYS A 65 -12.97 21.14 2.98
C LYS A 65 -14.33 21.52 3.57
N ARG A 66 -14.60 21.16 4.81
CA ARG A 66 -15.82 21.59 5.51
C ARG A 66 -15.89 23.12 5.62
N LEU A 67 -14.80 23.77 5.97
CA LEU A 67 -14.69 25.24 6.03
C LEU A 67 -14.87 25.91 4.67
N GLN A 68 -14.63 25.18 3.59
CA GLN A 68 -14.93 25.63 2.22
C GLN A 68 -16.41 25.41 1.81
N GLY A 69 -17.23 24.86 2.71
CA GLY A 69 -18.66 24.62 2.47
C GLY A 69 -19.02 23.25 1.91
N PHE A 70 -18.05 22.35 1.77
CA PHE A 70 -18.31 20.96 1.34
C PHE A 70 -19.04 20.18 2.45
N ASN A 71 -19.85 19.22 2.02
CA ASN A 71 -20.38 18.18 2.89
C ASN A 71 -19.38 17.03 2.92
N VAL A 72 -18.70 16.88 4.05
CA VAL A 72 -17.52 15.99 4.17
C VAL A 72 -17.90 14.70 4.84
N LEU A 73 -17.67 13.58 4.17
CA LEU A 73 -17.69 12.24 4.75
C LEU A 73 -16.26 11.87 5.16
N ASN A 74 -16.04 11.67 6.46
CA ASN A 74 -14.76 11.20 7.01
C ASN A 74 -15.03 10.09 8.04
N PRO A 75 -15.27 8.84 7.58
CA PRO A 75 -15.58 7.72 8.46
C PRO A 75 -14.33 7.04 9.00
N MET A 76 -14.53 6.22 10.02
CA MET A 76 -13.49 5.34 10.56
C MET A 76 -14.10 4.02 11.03
N GLY A 77 -13.32 2.97 10.99
CA GLY A 77 -13.68 1.64 11.43
C GLY A 77 -12.45 0.77 11.67
N TYR A 78 -12.64 -0.54 11.65
CA TYR A 78 -11.58 -1.47 12.02
C TYR A 78 -11.54 -2.67 11.09
N ASP A 79 -10.35 -2.98 10.59
CA ASP A 79 -10.05 -4.24 9.93
C ASP A 79 -9.78 -5.27 11.03
N ALA A 80 -10.79 -6.09 11.34
CA ALA A 80 -10.85 -6.81 12.61
C ALA A 80 -10.64 -8.34 12.48
N TYR A 81 -10.49 -8.85 11.25
CA TYR A 81 -10.15 -10.25 11.01
C TYR A 81 -8.66 -10.43 10.74
N GLY A 82 -8.15 -11.62 10.99
CA GLY A 82 -6.80 -12.00 10.62
C GLY A 82 -6.01 -12.76 11.68
N LEU A 83 -4.80 -13.12 11.30
CA LEU A 83 -3.91 -14.00 12.04
C LEU A 83 -3.49 -13.50 13.45
N PRO A 84 -3.30 -12.18 13.72
CA PRO A 84 -2.84 -11.74 15.04
C PRO A 84 -3.77 -12.11 16.19
N ALA A 85 -5.08 -11.92 16.02
CA ALA A 85 -6.07 -12.25 17.04
C ALA A 85 -6.18 -13.76 17.22
N GLU A 86 -6.10 -14.53 16.15
CA GLU A 86 -6.13 -15.99 16.19
C GLU A 86 -4.89 -16.58 16.88
N GLN A 87 -3.71 -16.06 16.61
CA GLN A 87 -2.48 -16.50 17.30
C GLN A 87 -2.55 -16.26 18.81
N TYR A 88 -3.11 -15.13 19.21
CA TYR A 88 -3.34 -14.84 20.63
C TYR A 88 -4.37 -15.81 21.23
N ALA A 89 -5.43 -16.13 20.49
CA ALA A 89 -6.43 -17.11 20.90
C ALA A 89 -5.84 -18.53 21.06
N ILE A 90 -4.96 -18.95 20.16
CA ILE A 90 -4.24 -20.24 20.24
C ILE A 90 -3.40 -20.29 21.52
N GLN A 91 -2.69 -19.20 21.85
CA GLN A 91 -1.80 -19.15 23.01
C GLN A 91 -2.56 -19.11 24.33
N THR A 92 -3.70 -18.44 24.39
CA THR A 92 -4.43 -18.14 25.64
C THR A 92 -5.70 -18.96 25.83
N GLY A 93 -6.22 -19.57 24.78
CA GLY A 93 -7.53 -20.20 24.74
C GLY A 93 -8.71 -19.22 24.75
N GLN A 94 -8.44 -17.90 24.71
CA GLN A 94 -9.49 -16.86 24.66
C GLN A 94 -10.06 -16.75 23.25
N HIS A 95 -11.39 -16.60 23.14
CA HIS A 95 -12.05 -16.41 21.84
C HIS A 95 -11.52 -15.15 21.13
N PRO A 96 -11.16 -15.19 19.84
CA PRO A 96 -10.62 -14.04 19.12
C PRO A 96 -11.51 -12.80 19.14
N ALA A 97 -12.83 -12.97 19.17
CA ALA A 97 -13.78 -11.85 19.26
C ALA A 97 -13.60 -11.02 20.52
N ILE A 98 -13.31 -11.64 21.66
CA ILE A 98 -13.12 -10.94 22.95
C ILE A 98 -11.87 -10.05 22.86
N THR A 99 -10.77 -10.62 22.40
CA THR A 99 -9.51 -9.89 22.18
C THR A 99 -9.73 -8.72 21.22
N THR A 100 -10.43 -8.96 20.13
CA THR A 100 -10.71 -7.95 19.10
C THR A 100 -11.55 -6.80 19.65
N VAL A 101 -12.62 -7.09 20.42
CA VAL A 101 -13.45 -6.05 21.05
C VAL A 101 -12.63 -5.19 22.01
N ASN A 102 -11.78 -5.80 22.83
CA ASN A 102 -10.91 -5.08 23.77
C ASN A 102 -9.90 -4.19 23.03
N ASN A 103 -9.32 -4.70 21.97
CA ASN A 103 -8.36 -3.95 21.16
C ASN A 103 -9.03 -2.78 20.44
N ILE A 104 -10.22 -2.97 19.90
CA ILE A 104 -11.02 -1.90 19.29
C ILE A 104 -11.33 -0.80 20.31
N ALA A 105 -11.75 -1.18 21.51
CA ALA A 105 -12.02 -0.21 22.57
C ALA A 105 -10.77 0.62 22.92
N ARG A 106 -9.61 -0.01 22.97
CA ARG A 106 -8.32 0.66 23.20
C ARG A 106 -7.97 1.65 22.08
N TYR A 107 -8.09 1.22 20.82
CA TYR A 107 -7.86 2.08 19.65
C TYR A 107 -8.83 3.27 19.63
N ARG A 108 -10.11 3.03 19.89
CA ARG A 108 -11.13 4.07 19.94
C ARG A 108 -10.79 5.12 20.99
N GLN A 109 -10.40 4.70 22.19
CA GLN A 109 -10.01 5.60 23.27
C GLN A 109 -8.84 6.50 22.87
N GLN A 110 -7.83 5.93 22.20
CA GLN A 110 -6.66 6.69 21.72
C GLN A 110 -7.03 7.67 20.61
N LEU A 111 -7.86 7.24 19.66
CA LEU A 111 -8.32 8.10 18.55
C LEU A 111 -9.18 9.26 19.07
N ASP A 112 -10.08 9.00 20.02
CA ASP A 112 -10.92 10.05 20.63
C ASP A 112 -10.09 11.12 21.33
N LYS A 113 -9.01 10.73 22.00
CA LYS A 113 -8.08 11.67 22.67
C LYS A 113 -7.34 12.59 21.70
N ILE A 114 -7.09 12.16 20.47
CA ILE A 114 -6.40 12.97 19.47
C ILE A 114 -7.37 13.98 18.82
N GLY A 115 -8.66 13.75 18.91
CA GLY A 115 -9.69 14.70 18.50
C GLY A 115 -9.92 14.77 17.00
N PHE A 116 -10.03 13.63 16.33
CA PHE A 116 -10.37 13.55 14.91
C PHE A 116 -11.85 13.90 14.64
N CYS A 117 -12.13 14.37 13.43
CA CYS A 117 -13.48 14.67 12.95
C CYS A 117 -14.19 13.46 12.32
N PHE A 118 -13.94 12.26 12.84
CA PHE A 118 -14.57 11.05 12.31
C PHE A 118 -16.07 10.99 12.62
N ASP A 119 -16.86 10.58 11.63
CA ASP A 119 -18.26 10.23 11.84
C ASP A 119 -18.37 8.78 12.33
N TRP A 120 -18.37 8.60 13.65
CA TRP A 120 -18.43 7.28 14.28
C TRP A 120 -19.78 6.59 14.15
N ASP A 121 -20.83 7.30 13.75
CA ASP A 121 -22.12 6.66 13.45
C ASP A 121 -22.00 5.72 12.22
N ARG A 122 -20.97 5.91 11.42
CA ARG A 122 -20.65 5.10 10.25
C ARG A 122 -19.55 4.07 10.48
N GLU A 123 -19.19 3.78 11.71
CA GLU A 123 -18.18 2.78 12.05
C GLU A 123 -18.53 1.41 11.45
N VAL A 124 -17.54 0.76 10.85
CA VAL A 124 -17.62 -0.62 10.39
C VAL A 124 -16.53 -1.47 11.05
N ARG A 125 -16.85 -2.74 11.25
CA ARG A 125 -15.92 -3.77 11.74
C ARG A 125 -16.00 -4.96 10.81
N THR A 126 -14.93 -5.37 10.21
CA THR A 126 -14.95 -6.46 9.22
C THR A 126 -15.37 -7.80 9.81
N CYS A 127 -15.26 -7.96 11.13
CA CYS A 127 -15.71 -9.15 11.86
C CYS A 127 -17.19 -9.14 12.29
N ASP A 128 -17.90 -8.03 12.06
CA ASP A 128 -19.34 -7.96 12.33
C ASP A 128 -20.12 -8.70 11.24
N PRO A 129 -21.01 -9.65 11.59
CA PRO A 129 -21.83 -10.36 10.62
C PRO A 129 -22.65 -9.45 9.69
N ARG A 130 -23.11 -8.29 10.17
CA ARG A 130 -23.83 -7.31 9.34
C ARG A 130 -22.94 -6.66 8.30
N TYR A 131 -21.63 -6.62 8.54
CA TYR A 131 -20.64 -6.15 7.58
C TYR A 131 -20.25 -7.25 6.60
N TYR A 132 -19.77 -8.40 7.07
CA TYR A 132 -19.29 -9.45 6.17
C TYR A 132 -20.42 -10.19 5.42
N HIS A 133 -21.68 -9.99 5.79
CA HIS A 133 -22.83 -10.34 4.95
C HIS A 133 -22.59 -9.91 3.50
N TRP A 134 -22.14 -8.69 3.30
CA TRP A 134 -21.91 -8.11 1.98
C TRP A 134 -20.63 -8.61 1.32
N THR A 135 -19.65 -9.02 2.07
CA THR A 135 -18.47 -9.72 1.57
C THR A 135 -18.86 -11.11 1.03
N GLN A 136 -19.67 -11.84 1.77
CA GLN A 136 -20.21 -13.14 1.33
C GLN A 136 -21.10 -12.98 0.09
N TRP A 137 -21.97 -12.00 0.06
CA TRP A 137 -22.81 -11.68 -1.08
C TRP A 137 -21.99 -11.38 -2.34
N ALA A 138 -20.96 -10.56 -2.24
CA ALA A 138 -20.09 -10.26 -3.36
C ALA A 138 -19.33 -11.49 -3.87
N PHE A 139 -18.88 -12.36 -2.96
CA PHE A 139 -18.28 -13.64 -3.34
C PHE A 139 -19.25 -14.52 -4.13
N GLU A 140 -20.48 -14.64 -3.69
CA GLU A 140 -21.51 -15.39 -4.42
C GLU A 140 -21.79 -14.80 -5.80
N LYS A 141 -21.85 -13.47 -5.91
CA LYS A 141 -21.97 -12.79 -7.20
C LYS A 141 -20.80 -13.10 -8.13
N MET A 142 -19.57 -13.10 -7.61
CA MET A 142 -18.37 -13.46 -8.37
C MET A 142 -18.39 -14.93 -8.80
N PHE A 143 -18.85 -15.83 -7.95
CA PHE A 143 -19.04 -17.24 -8.29
C PHE A 143 -20.07 -17.43 -9.39
N ASN A 144 -21.15 -16.67 -9.37
CA ASN A 144 -22.22 -16.72 -10.35
C ASN A 144 -21.98 -15.82 -11.58
N SER A 145 -20.74 -15.47 -11.83
CA SER A 145 -20.33 -14.58 -12.93
C SER A 145 -19.17 -15.15 -13.72
N TYR A 146 -19.09 -14.76 -14.99
CA TYR A 146 -17.93 -14.94 -15.86
C TYR A 146 -17.51 -13.61 -16.47
N TYR A 147 -16.32 -13.50 -17.02
CA TYR A 147 -15.84 -12.27 -17.65
C TYR A 147 -15.82 -12.40 -19.17
N SER A 148 -16.54 -11.51 -19.83
CA SER A 148 -16.57 -11.38 -21.30
C SER A 148 -15.56 -10.36 -21.77
N TYR A 149 -14.55 -10.77 -22.55
CA TYR A 149 -13.61 -9.84 -23.17
C TYR A 149 -14.27 -9.04 -24.31
N THR A 150 -15.27 -9.63 -24.98
CA THR A 150 -16.05 -8.92 -26.02
C THR A 150 -16.79 -7.72 -25.45
N GLN A 151 -17.43 -7.88 -24.29
CA GLN A 151 -18.16 -6.81 -23.61
C GLN A 151 -17.32 -6.08 -22.56
N GLN A 152 -16.13 -6.57 -22.26
CA GLN A 152 -15.20 -6.04 -21.25
C GLN A 152 -15.84 -5.84 -19.87
N LYS A 153 -16.62 -6.80 -19.43
CA LYS A 153 -17.27 -6.80 -18.11
C LYS A 153 -17.65 -8.20 -17.65
N ALA A 154 -17.91 -8.31 -16.36
CA ALA A 154 -18.53 -9.47 -15.77
C ALA A 154 -20.01 -9.57 -16.20
N LEU A 155 -20.46 -10.79 -16.46
CA LEU A 155 -21.83 -11.12 -16.80
C LEU A 155 -22.31 -12.31 -15.96
N PRO A 156 -23.63 -12.46 -15.76
CA PRO A 156 -24.20 -13.62 -15.06
C PRO A 156 -23.81 -14.93 -15.74
N ILE A 157 -23.44 -15.93 -14.96
CA ILE A 157 -23.07 -17.27 -15.46
C ILE A 157 -24.18 -17.95 -16.28
N SER A 158 -25.44 -17.57 -16.02
CA SER A 158 -26.60 -18.04 -16.82
C SER A 158 -26.48 -17.73 -18.31
N ASN A 159 -25.92 -16.55 -18.63
CA ASN A 159 -25.70 -16.18 -20.04
C ASN A 159 -24.69 -17.13 -20.72
N LEU A 160 -23.68 -17.57 -19.97
CA LEU A 160 -22.71 -18.54 -20.47
C LEU A 160 -23.32 -19.91 -20.65
N ILE A 161 -24.17 -20.34 -19.74
CA ILE A 161 -24.90 -21.62 -19.82
C ILE A 161 -25.77 -21.63 -21.08
N GLU A 162 -26.54 -20.55 -21.34
CA GLU A 162 -27.34 -20.41 -22.56
C GLU A 162 -26.48 -20.49 -23.83
N HIS A 163 -25.31 -19.85 -23.81
CA HIS A 163 -24.37 -19.92 -24.93
C HIS A 163 -23.88 -21.36 -25.17
N PHE A 164 -23.55 -22.09 -24.10
CA PHE A 164 -23.14 -23.48 -24.19
C PHE A 164 -24.23 -24.39 -24.73
N GLU A 165 -25.49 -24.16 -24.35
CA GLU A 165 -26.64 -24.91 -24.86
C GLU A 165 -26.85 -24.73 -26.35
N ASP A 166 -26.59 -23.54 -26.88
CA ASP A 166 -26.82 -23.19 -28.28
C ASP A 166 -25.60 -23.43 -29.18
N ASN A 167 -24.40 -23.12 -28.68
CA ASN A 167 -23.19 -23.05 -29.52
C ASN A 167 -21.99 -23.82 -28.97
N GLY A 168 -22.07 -24.40 -27.77
CA GLY A 168 -20.85 -24.90 -27.09
C GLY A 168 -19.88 -23.77 -26.85
N THR A 169 -18.59 -23.98 -27.11
CA THR A 169 -17.53 -22.97 -26.97
C THR A 169 -17.28 -22.14 -28.21
N LEU A 170 -18.07 -22.33 -29.29
CA LEU A 170 -17.88 -21.61 -30.55
C LEU A 170 -18.17 -20.10 -30.39
N GLY A 171 -17.27 -19.27 -30.85
CA GLY A 171 -17.47 -17.82 -30.91
C GLY A 171 -17.36 -17.07 -29.58
N MET A 172 -16.79 -17.70 -28.56
CA MET A 172 -16.56 -17.06 -27.27
C MET A 172 -15.20 -16.38 -27.18
N ASP A 173 -15.18 -15.22 -26.53
CA ASP A 173 -13.96 -14.58 -26.07
C ASP A 173 -14.17 -14.19 -24.59
N VAL A 174 -13.83 -15.13 -23.71
CA VAL A 174 -14.11 -15.06 -22.28
C VAL A 174 -12.89 -15.49 -21.46
N ALA A 175 -12.79 -14.97 -20.25
CA ALA A 175 -11.75 -15.39 -19.33
C ALA A 175 -11.97 -16.83 -18.86
N CYS A 176 -10.92 -17.63 -18.89
CA CYS A 176 -10.94 -19.03 -18.48
C CYS A 176 -9.60 -19.46 -17.89
N SER A 177 -9.62 -20.53 -17.12
CA SER A 177 -8.39 -21.16 -16.61
C SER A 177 -7.69 -21.97 -17.71
N GLU A 178 -8.47 -22.70 -18.51
CA GLU A 178 -8.03 -23.50 -19.64
C GLU A 178 -8.92 -23.25 -20.86
N GLU A 179 -8.34 -23.25 -22.05
CA GLU A 179 -9.11 -23.19 -23.30
C GLU A 179 -9.77 -24.54 -23.57
N LEU A 180 -11.08 -24.63 -23.36
CA LEU A 180 -11.87 -25.82 -23.66
C LEU A 180 -12.57 -25.68 -25.01
N ILE A 181 -12.69 -26.81 -25.71
CA ILE A 181 -13.42 -26.90 -26.98
C ILE A 181 -14.44 -28.03 -26.87
N PHE A 182 -15.73 -27.67 -26.92
CA PHE A 182 -16.84 -28.62 -26.95
C PHE A 182 -18.03 -28.04 -27.70
N SER A 183 -18.87 -28.94 -28.25
CA SER A 183 -20.11 -28.56 -28.96
C SER A 183 -21.28 -28.40 -27.98
N ALA A 184 -22.38 -27.81 -28.49
CA ALA A 184 -23.63 -27.76 -27.75
C ALA A 184 -24.15 -29.17 -27.37
N ARG A 185 -23.91 -30.14 -28.25
CA ARG A 185 -24.29 -31.55 -28.00
C ARG A 185 -23.45 -32.14 -26.86
N ASP A 186 -22.16 -31.85 -26.82
CA ASP A 186 -21.26 -32.33 -25.77
C ASP A 186 -21.71 -31.74 -24.42
N TRP A 187 -22.00 -30.44 -24.36
CA TRP A 187 -22.54 -29.78 -23.18
C TRP A 187 -23.81 -30.46 -22.65
N LYS A 188 -24.79 -30.71 -23.55
CA LYS A 188 -26.05 -31.31 -23.18
C LYS A 188 -25.92 -32.78 -22.73
N SER A 189 -24.84 -33.44 -23.13
CA SER A 189 -24.56 -34.83 -22.72
C SER A 189 -23.88 -34.94 -21.36
N MET A 190 -23.35 -33.85 -20.83
CA MET A 190 -22.72 -33.78 -19.51
C MET A 190 -23.75 -33.93 -18.43
N ASN A 191 -23.38 -34.67 -17.36
CA ASN A 191 -24.18 -34.70 -16.13
C ASN A 191 -23.95 -33.39 -15.33
N GLU A 192 -24.72 -33.18 -14.26
CA GLU A 192 -24.64 -31.98 -13.43
C GLU A 192 -23.22 -31.73 -12.90
N HIS A 193 -22.54 -32.74 -12.41
CA HIS A 193 -21.18 -32.64 -11.90
C HIS A 193 -20.18 -32.20 -12.99
N GLU A 194 -20.26 -32.78 -14.17
CA GLU A 194 -19.42 -32.43 -15.32
C GLU A 194 -19.69 -30.99 -15.78
N GLN A 195 -20.96 -30.57 -15.81
CA GLN A 195 -21.32 -29.17 -16.14
C GLN A 195 -20.77 -28.20 -15.09
N GLN A 196 -20.92 -28.47 -13.80
CA GLN A 196 -20.40 -27.60 -12.76
C GLN A 196 -18.86 -27.51 -12.78
N LYS A 197 -18.19 -28.63 -13.06
CA LYS A 197 -16.73 -28.67 -13.25
C LYS A 197 -16.29 -27.80 -14.43
N THR A 198 -17.02 -27.87 -15.54
CA THR A 198 -16.79 -27.06 -16.74
C THR A 198 -17.01 -25.58 -16.44
N LEU A 199 -18.09 -25.21 -15.77
CA LEU A 199 -18.38 -23.83 -15.38
C LEU A 199 -17.33 -23.25 -14.45
N MET A 200 -16.72 -24.07 -13.58
CA MET A 200 -15.64 -23.63 -12.68
C MET A 200 -14.46 -23.05 -13.44
N ASN A 201 -14.21 -23.50 -14.67
CA ASN A 201 -13.18 -22.99 -15.55
C ASN A 201 -13.38 -21.51 -15.95
N TYR A 202 -14.61 -20.98 -15.84
CA TYR A 202 -14.99 -19.64 -16.30
C TYR A 202 -15.43 -18.69 -15.19
N ARG A 203 -15.75 -19.20 -14.01
CA ARG A 203 -16.22 -18.37 -12.89
C ARG A 203 -15.18 -17.37 -12.46
N ILE A 204 -15.60 -16.17 -12.01
CA ILE A 204 -14.72 -15.15 -11.47
C ILE A 204 -14.20 -15.55 -10.09
N ALA A 205 -15.07 -16.07 -9.22
CA ALA A 205 -14.63 -16.78 -8.02
C ALA A 205 -14.69 -18.29 -8.30
N TYR A 206 -13.59 -18.98 -8.23
CA TYR A 206 -13.49 -20.38 -8.57
C TYR A 206 -12.61 -21.16 -7.61
N LEU A 207 -12.89 -22.46 -7.52
CA LEU A 207 -12.10 -23.41 -6.75
C LEU A 207 -11.11 -24.09 -7.70
N GLY A 208 -9.81 -23.92 -7.45
CA GLY A 208 -8.77 -24.48 -8.28
C GLY A 208 -7.59 -25.00 -7.48
N GLU A 209 -6.75 -25.79 -8.11
CA GLU A 209 -5.49 -26.23 -7.53
C GLU A 209 -4.37 -25.27 -7.94
N THR A 210 -3.69 -24.71 -6.96
CA THR A 210 -2.63 -23.73 -7.20
C THR A 210 -1.46 -23.91 -6.25
N MET A 211 -0.28 -23.42 -6.65
CA MET A 211 0.89 -23.37 -5.79
C MET A 211 0.73 -22.26 -4.76
N VAL A 212 0.92 -22.60 -3.49
CA VAL A 212 0.76 -21.68 -2.36
C VAL A 212 1.95 -21.73 -1.41
N ASN A 213 2.13 -20.64 -0.67
CA ASN A 213 3.10 -20.57 0.42
C ASN A 213 2.49 -21.23 1.67
N TRP A 214 2.80 -22.47 1.90
CA TRP A 214 2.30 -23.23 3.04
C TRP A 214 3.24 -23.17 4.23
N CYS A 215 2.71 -22.79 5.38
CA CYS A 215 3.42 -22.85 6.65
C CYS A 215 2.79 -23.91 7.57
N ALA A 216 3.44 -25.04 7.70
CA ALA A 216 2.92 -26.16 8.50
C ALA A 216 2.77 -25.79 9.99
N ARG A 217 3.67 -24.97 10.53
CA ARG A 217 3.65 -24.54 11.94
C ARG A 217 2.48 -23.63 12.25
N LEU A 218 2.12 -22.75 11.31
CA LEU A 218 0.95 -21.86 11.42
C LEU A 218 -0.33 -22.55 10.93
N GLY A 219 -0.21 -23.69 10.24
CA GLY A 219 -1.34 -24.46 9.71
C GLY A 219 -2.14 -23.73 8.63
N THR A 220 -1.53 -22.79 7.91
CA THR A 220 -2.23 -21.96 6.93
C THR A 220 -1.35 -21.58 5.75
N VAL A 221 -2.01 -21.15 4.68
CA VAL A 221 -1.40 -20.47 3.52
C VAL A 221 -1.09 -19.03 3.90
N LEU A 222 0.08 -18.55 3.44
CA LEU A 222 0.55 -17.19 3.64
C LEU A 222 0.60 -16.44 2.30
N ALA A 223 0.28 -15.15 2.33
CA ALA A 223 0.51 -14.26 1.20
C ALA A 223 2.01 -14.02 0.98
N ASN A 224 2.39 -13.53 -0.20
CA ASN A 224 3.81 -13.32 -0.52
C ASN A 224 4.51 -12.31 0.39
N ASP A 225 3.78 -11.30 0.85
CA ASP A 225 4.25 -10.29 1.80
C ASP A 225 4.37 -10.80 3.25
N GLU A 226 3.78 -11.96 3.54
CA GLU A 226 3.90 -12.65 4.83
C GLU A 226 5.09 -13.62 4.89
N VAL A 227 5.89 -13.71 3.83
CA VAL A 227 7.07 -14.61 3.72
C VAL A 227 8.32 -13.80 3.38
N VAL A 228 9.37 -13.98 4.18
CA VAL A 228 10.68 -13.35 3.95
C VAL A 228 11.77 -14.43 4.09
N GLU A 229 12.61 -14.55 3.07
CA GLU A 229 13.72 -15.53 3.06
C GLU A 229 13.28 -16.98 3.38
N GLY A 230 12.12 -17.39 2.88
CA GLY A 230 11.61 -18.75 3.07
C GLY A 230 11.03 -19.05 4.44
N VAL A 231 10.86 -18.02 5.28
CA VAL A 231 10.20 -18.14 6.59
C VAL A 231 9.06 -17.16 6.74
N SER A 232 8.10 -17.50 7.61
CA SER A 232 6.99 -16.59 7.93
C SER A 232 7.49 -15.34 8.66
N VAL A 233 7.00 -14.17 8.29
CA VAL A 233 7.28 -12.90 9.00
C VAL A 233 6.90 -13.02 10.48
N ARG A 234 5.84 -13.79 10.78
CA ARG A 234 5.43 -14.10 12.14
C ARG A 234 6.03 -15.45 12.57
N GLY A 235 6.83 -15.40 13.60
CA GLY A 235 7.41 -16.58 14.24
C GLY A 235 8.62 -17.19 13.54
N GLY A 236 9.00 -16.71 12.34
CA GLY A 236 10.17 -17.20 11.62
C GLY A 236 10.08 -18.69 11.23
N TYR A 237 8.89 -19.21 10.98
CA TYR A 237 8.67 -20.63 10.68
C TYR A 237 8.93 -20.95 9.20
N PRO A 238 9.47 -22.13 8.88
CA PRO A 238 9.68 -22.54 7.49
C PRO A 238 8.39 -22.53 6.67
N VAL A 239 8.49 -21.99 5.46
CA VAL A 239 7.41 -21.95 4.47
C VAL A 239 7.85 -22.74 3.25
N VAL A 240 6.94 -23.57 2.74
CA VAL A 240 7.20 -24.40 1.56
C VAL A 240 6.18 -24.11 0.45
N GLN A 241 6.59 -24.28 -0.80
CA GLN A 241 5.66 -24.28 -1.91
C GLN A 241 4.89 -25.60 -1.97
N LYS A 242 3.57 -25.52 -1.98
CA LYS A 242 2.70 -26.68 -1.99
C LYS A 242 1.54 -26.47 -2.96
N LYS A 243 1.20 -27.47 -3.77
CA LYS A 243 -0.01 -27.46 -4.58
C LYS A 243 -1.20 -27.81 -3.69
N MET A 244 -2.16 -26.90 -3.61
CA MET A 244 -3.35 -27.07 -2.77
C MET A 244 -4.60 -26.56 -3.49
N ARG A 245 -5.73 -27.18 -3.18
CA ARG A 245 -7.04 -26.71 -3.60
C ARG A 245 -7.39 -25.43 -2.83
N GLN A 246 -7.67 -24.33 -3.57
CA GLN A 246 -7.89 -23.01 -3.00
C GLN A 246 -9.02 -22.31 -3.76
N TRP A 247 -9.76 -21.46 -3.06
CA TRP A 247 -10.57 -20.44 -3.72
C TRP A 247 -9.65 -19.40 -4.34
N CYS A 248 -10.00 -19.00 -5.55
CA CYS A 248 -9.28 -17.98 -6.30
C CYS A 248 -10.25 -16.94 -6.85
N LEU A 249 -9.79 -15.68 -6.96
CA LEU A 249 -10.51 -14.63 -7.69
C LEU A 249 -9.77 -14.33 -8.99
N ARG A 250 -10.52 -14.29 -10.10
CA ARG A 250 -9.98 -14.07 -11.45
C ARG A 250 -9.65 -12.59 -11.71
N VAL A 251 -8.78 -12.05 -10.92
CA VAL A 251 -8.30 -10.66 -11.01
C VAL A 251 -7.60 -10.42 -12.35
N SER A 252 -6.94 -11.44 -12.89
CA SER A 252 -6.26 -11.40 -14.19
C SER A 252 -7.18 -11.02 -15.36
N ALA A 253 -8.46 -11.34 -15.28
CA ALA A 253 -9.45 -10.96 -16.30
C ALA A 253 -9.61 -9.43 -16.40
N TYR A 254 -9.38 -8.72 -15.31
CA TYR A 254 -9.48 -7.27 -15.23
C TYR A 254 -8.16 -6.53 -15.49
N ALA A 255 -7.10 -7.23 -15.86
CA ALA A 255 -5.75 -6.67 -15.96
C ALA A 255 -5.69 -5.41 -16.85
N GLN A 256 -6.29 -5.45 -18.04
CA GLN A 256 -6.30 -4.30 -18.95
C GLN A 256 -7.10 -3.11 -18.36
N ARG A 257 -8.25 -3.37 -17.78
CA ARG A 257 -9.07 -2.33 -17.14
C ARG A 257 -8.37 -1.72 -15.91
N LEU A 258 -7.59 -2.53 -15.18
CA LEU A 258 -6.75 -2.04 -14.08
C LEU A 258 -5.63 -1.12 -14.58
N LEU A 259 -5.06 -1.39 -15.75
CA LEU A 259 -4.10 -0.50 -16.40
C LEU A 259 -4.76 0.79 -16.90
N ASP A 260 -5.84 0.67 -17.63
CA ASP A 260 -6.56 1.81 -18.23
C ASP A 260 -7.07 2.78 -17.15
N GLY A 261 -7.55 2.25 -16.04
CA GLY A 261 -8.04 3.04 -14.91
C GLY A 261 -6.99 3.93 -14.25
N LEU A 262 -5.70 3.58 -14.33
CA LEU A 262 -4.61 4.40 -13.78
C LEU A 262 -4.51 5.77 -14.45
N GLU A 263 -4.95 5.91 -15.69
CA GLU A 263 -4.95 7.18 -16.42
C GLU A 263 -6.06 8.14 -15.93
N THR A 264 -7.02 7.64 -15.17
CA THR A 264 -8.18 8.42 -14.70
C THR A 264 -8.06 8.92 -13.26
N VAL A 265 -6.99 8.53 -12.55
CA VAL A 265 -6.79 8.83 -11.14
C VAL A 265 -5.61 9.78 -10.91
N ASP A 266 -5.70 10.57 -9.85
CA ASP A 266 -4.67 11.50 -9.42
C ASP A 266 -3.75 10.83 -8.37
N TRP A 267 -2.95 9.88 -8.85
CA TRP A 267 -1.95 9.19 -8.05
C TRP A 267 -0.55 9.59 -8.51
N THR A 268 0.45 9.42 -7.66
CA THR A 268 1.84 9.69 -8.03
C THR A 268 2.31 8.77 -9.16
N ASP A 269 3.21 9.27 -10.02
CA ASP A 269 3.79 8.46 -11.10
C ASP A 269 4.47 7.20 -10.57
N SER A 270 5.14 7.29 -9.42
CA SER A 270 5.77 6.14 -8.76
C SER A 270 4.76 5.06 -8.38
N MET A 271 3.61 5.43 -7.85
CA MET A 271 2.55 4.49 -7.49
C MET A 271 1.93 3.84 -8.73
N LYS A 272 1.63 4.64 -9.74
CA LYS A 272 1.11 4.12 -11.02
C LYS A 272 2.10 3.15 -11.67
N GLU A 273 3.38 3.48 -11.67
CA GLU A 273 4.43 2.62 -12.24
C GLU A 273 4.58 1.31 -11.45
N THR A 274 4.49 1.37 -10.13
CA THR A 274 4.48 0.16 -9.29
C THR A 274 3.33 -0.77 -9.67
N GLN A 275 2.14 -0.24 -9.88
CA GLN A 275 1.00 -1.04 -10.32
C GLN A 275 1.15 -1.53 -11.76
N ARG A 276 1.61 -0.69 -12.69
CA ARG A 276 1.89 -1.12 -14.07
C ARG A 276 2.87 -2.28 -14.13
N ASN A 277 3.94 -2.21 -13.37
CA ASN A 277 4.94 -3.27 -13.28
C ASN A 277 4.38 -4.55 -12.66
N TRP A 278 3.53 -4.42 -11.65
CA TRP A 278 2.87 -5.56 -11.02
C TRP A 278 1.89 -6.27 -11.97
N ILE A 279 1.10 -5.50 -12.69
CA ILE A 279 0.18 -6.03 -13.72
C ILE A 279 0.98 -6.61 -14.87
N GLY A 280 2.07 -5.97 -15.29
CA GLY A 280 3.07 -6.48 -16.18
C GLY A 280 2.52 -6.88 -17.54
N ARG A 281 1.88 -5.93 -18.26
CA ARG A 281 1.40 -6.15 -19.62
C ARG A 281 2.56 -6.36 -20.58
N SER A 282 2.53 -7.45 -21.34
CA SER A 282 3.47 -7.70 -22.43
C SER A 282 2.72 -8.23 -23.65
N GLU A 283 3.08 -7.74 -24.82
CA GLU A 283 2.60 -8.23 -26.10
C GLU A 283 3.69 -9.08 -26.75
N GLY A 284 3.34 -10.28 -27.12
CA GLY A 284 4.27 -11.21 -27.71
C GLY A 284 3.60 -12.22 -28.60
N THR A 285 4.32 -13.30 -28.85
CA THR A 285 3.89 -14.38 -29.73
C THR A 285 3.92 -15.71 -28.98
N GLU A 286 2.81 -16.42 -28.97
CA GLU A 286 2.79 -17.82 -28.59
C GLU A 286 3.21 -18.67 -29.82
N VAL A 287 4.13 -19.60 -29.63
CA VAL A 287 4.62 -20.48 -30.67
C VAL A 287 4.62 -21.92 -30.17
N GLN A 288 4.15 -22.84 -30.99
CA GLN A 288 4.14 -24.26 -30.67
C GLN A 288 5.43 -24.92 -31.12
N PHE A 289 6.02 -25.67 -30.19
CA PHE A 289 7.19 -26.52 -30.43
C PHE A 289 6.80 -27.99 -30.30
N SER A 290 7.12 -28.81 -31.31
CA SER A 290 6.88 -30.24 -31.24
C SER A 290 8.04 -30.93 -30.53
N VAL A 291 7.78 -31.98 -29.77
CA VAL A 291 8.79 -32.87 -29.22
C VAL A 291 9.18 -33.89 -30.24
N LYS A 292 10.48 -34.06 -30.46
CA LYS A 292 11.01 -35.01 -31.45
C LYS A 292 10.60 -36.45 -31.11
N ASP A 293 10.16 -37.19 -32.12
CA ASP A 293 9.73 -38.59 -32.02
C ASP A 293 8.53 -38.78 -31.06
N SER A 294 7.68 -37.78 -30.93
CA SER A 294 6.49 -37.76 -30.08
C SER A 294 5.35 -36.97 -30.71
N ASN A 295 4.14 -37.19 -30.26
CA ASN A 295 2.97 -36.37 -30.58
C ASN A 295 2.81 -35.17 -29.65
N LEU A 296 3.69 -35.04 -28.64
CA LEU A 296 3.63 -34.00 -27.67
C LEU A 296 4.04 -32.65 -28.28
N ARG A 297 3.30 -31.61 -27.95
CA ARG A 297 3.60 -30.22 -28.28
C ARG A 297 3.50 -29.37 -27.06
N PHE A 298 4.33 -28.37 -26.94
CA PHE A 298 4.15 -27.34 -25.92
C PHE A 298 4.27 -25.95 -26.51
N THR A 299 3.59 -25.00 -25.91
CA THR A 299 3.56 -23.62 -26.37
C THR A 299 4.53 -22.80 -25.54
N ILE A 300 5.31 -21.95 -26.20
CA ILE A 300 6.12 -20.91 -25.54
C ILE A 300 5.52 -19.55 -25.81
N PHE A 301 5.82 -18.59 -24.95
CA PHE A 301 5.52 -17.18 -25.17
C PHE A 301 6.81 -16.38 -25.23
N THR A 302 6.95 -15.54 -26.25
CA THR A 302 8.13 -14.67 -26.40
C THR A 302 7.76 -13.26 -26.84
N THR A 303 8.40 -12.26 -26.26
CA THR A 303 8.35 -10.87 -26.74
C THR A 303 9.40 -10.58 -27.80
N ARG A 304 10.27 -11.54 -28.05
CA ARG A 304 11.41 -11.49 -29.00
C ARG A 304 11.26 -12.56 -30.09
N ALA A 305 10.13 -12.50 -30.82
CA ALA A 305 9.89 -13.42 -31.91
C ALA A 305 10.99 -13.37 -33.03
N ASP A 306 11.67 -12.24 -33.16
CA ASP A 306 12.82 -12.05 -34.04
C ASP A 306 14.00 -12.99 -33.74
N THR A 307 14.08 -13.52 -32.52
CA THR A 307 15.23 -14.35 -32.09
C THR A 307 15.02 -15.86 -32.27
N MET A 308 13.92 -16.29 -32.85
CA MET A 308 13.62 -17.74 -33.02
C MET A 308 14.69 -18.53 -33.77
N PHE A 309 15.44 -17.92 -34.67
CA PHE A 309 16.55 -18.58 -35.37
C PHE A 309 17.78 -18.84 -34.49
N GLY A 310 17.87 -18.15 -33.36
CA GLY A 310 18.98 -18.28 -32.41
C GLY A 310 18.66 -19.15 -31.18
N VAL A 311 17.53 -19.83 -31.19
CA VAL A 311 17.18 -20.77 -30.14
C VAL A 311 18.13 -21.96 -30.18
N THR A 312 18.81 -22.25 -29.10
CA THR A 312 19.77 -23.35 -29.00
C THR A 312 19.37 -24.43 -28.01
N PHE A 313 18.42 -24.13 -27.14
CA PHE A 313 17.80 -25.09 -26.21
C PHE A 313 16.42 -24.60 -25.74
N MET A 314 15.71 -25.50 -25.11
CA MET A 314 14.39 -25.21 -24.52
C MET A 314 14.48 -25.46 -23.03
N VAL A 315 13.70 -24.69 -22.22
CA VAL A 315 13.69 -24.86 -20.78
C VAL A 315 12.26 -24.94 -20.27
N LEU A 316 11.99 -25.94 -19.45
CA LEU A 316 10.72 -26.14 -18.74
C LEU A 316 10.86 -25.69 -17.28
N ALA A 317 9.80 -25.10 -16.76
CA ALA A 317 9.68 -24.86 -15.32
C ALA A 317 9.64 -26.22 -14.57
N PRO A 318 10.26 -26.31 -13.40
CA PRO A 318 10.27 -27.57 -12.61
C PRO A 318 8.88 -28.09 -12.27
N GLU A 319 7.90 -27.23 -12.16
CA GLU A 319 6.49 -27.54 -11.84
C GLU A 319 5.66 -27.94 -13.08
N SER A 320 6.23 -27.83 -14.28
CA SER A 320 5.52 -28.14 -15.53
C SER A 320 5.15 -29.63 -15.62
N GLU A 321 3.92 -29.89 -16.00
CA GLU A 321 3.44 -31.26 -16.26
C GLU A 321 4.19 -31.96 -17.41
N TYR A 322 4.77 -31.19 -18.30
CA TYR A 322 5.57 -31.73 -19.42
C TYR A 322 6.87 -32.38 -18.96
N VAL A 323 7.42 -32.00 -17.81
CA VAL A 323 8.69 -32.56 -17.30
C VAL A 323 8.65 -34.09 -17.22
N ALA A 324 7.61 -34.64 -16.62
CA ALA A 324 7.44 -36.09 -16.52
C ALA A 324 7.27 -36.77 -17.89
N GLN A 325 6.64 -36.08 -18.85
CA GLN A 325 6.35 -36.63 -20.20
C GLN A 325 7.57 -36.62 -21.12
N VAL A 326 8.49 -35.68 -20.92
CA VAL A 326 9.69 -35.54 -21.76
C VAL A 326 10.96 -36.13 -21.13
N THR A 327 10.92 -36.49 -19.86
CA THR A 327 12.07 -37.11 -19.18
C THR A 327 12.26 -38.54 -19.65
N THR A 328 13.44 -38.83 -20.20
CA THR A 328 13.78 -40.19 -20.61
C THR A 328 14.12 -41.07 -19.40
N PRO A 329 13.96 -42.42 -19.49
CA PRO A 329 14.32 -43.31 -18.41
C PRO A 329 15.74 -43.14 -17.88
N GLU A 330 16.71 -42.82 -18.77
CA GLU A 330 18.12 -42.62 -18.44
C GLU A 330 18.35 -41.37 -17.61
N GLN A 331 17.49 -40.35 -17.72
CA GLN A 331 17.58 -39.05 -17.05
C GLN A 331 16.69 -38.95 -15.83
N GLN A 332 15.81 -39.91 -15.61
CA GLN A 332 14.77 -39.84 -14.58
C GLN A 332 15.34 -39.61 -13.18
N ALA A 333 16.40 -40.27 -12.79
CA ALA A 333 16.99 -40.13 -11.45
C ALA A 333 17.54 -38.71 -11.21
N GLU A 334 18.25 -38.16 -12.19
CA GLU A 334 18.83 -36.81 -12.09
C GLU A 334 17.73 -35.72 -12.09
N VAL A 335 16.68 -35.89 -12.88
CA VAL A 335 15.53 -34.99 -12.93
C VAL A 335 14.78 -34.98 -11.59
N GLU A 336 14.50 -36.17 -11.01
CA GLU A 336 13.82 -36.28 -9.72
C GLU A 336 14.63 -35.63 -8.58
N GLU A 337 15.96 -35.81 -8.57
CA GLU A 337 16.86 -35.19 -7.60
C GLU A 337 16.80 -33.64 -7.72
N TYR A 338 16.84 -33.15 -8.95
CA TYR A 338 16.75 -31.70 -9.21
C TYR A 338 15.39 -31.12 -8.80
N LEU A 339 14.30 -31.81 -9.09
CA LEU A 339 12.95 -31.37 -8.68
C LEU A 339 12.82 -31.33 -7.14
N ALA A 340 13.42 -32.29 -6.44
CA ALA A 340 13.45 -32.30 -4.97
C ALA A 340 14.26 -31.12 -4.40
N TYR A 341 15.33 -30.74 -5.06
CA TYR A 341 16.10 -29.53 -4.72
C TYR A 341 15.28 -28.25 -4.87
N VAL A 342 14.61 -28.08 -6.01
CA VAL A 342 13.84 -26.86 -6.31
C VAL A 342 12.63 -26.71 -5.39
N LYS A 343 11.97 -27.79 -4.97
CA LYS A 343 10.83 -27.76 -4.05
C LYS A 343 11.12 -27.05 -2.71
N LYS A 344 12.38 -26.97 -2.33
CA LYS A 344 12.81 -26.30 -1.09
C LYS A 344 13.03 -24.80 -1.25
N ARG A 345 12.92 -24.28 -2.49
CA ARG A 345 13.21 -22.89 -2.82
C ARG A 345 11.94 -22.11 -3.12
N THR A 346 11.83 -20.92 -2.55
CA THR A 346 10.74 -20.00 -2.83
C THR A 346 10.91 -19.36 -4.21
N GLU A 347 9.82 -18.89 -4.79
CA GLU A 347 9.84 -18.18 -6.07
C GLU A 347 10.69 -16.90 -6.00
N LEU A 348 10.66 -16.19 -4.86
CA LEU A 348 11.49 -15.01 -4.62
C LEU A 348 12.98 -15.33 -4.62
N GLU A 349 13.39 -16.41 -3.95
CA GLU A 349 14.79 -16.87 -3.97
C GLU A 349 15.23 -17.25 -5.37
N ARG A 350 14.38 -17.95 -6.13
CA ARG A 350 14.64 -18.33 -7.52
C ARG A 350 14.80 -17.11 -8.45
N MET A 351 14.09 -16.02 -8.19
CA MET A 351 14.19 -14.78 -8.96
C MET A 351 15.41 -13.93 -8.57
N SER A 352 15.81 -13.96 -7.32
CA SER A 352 16.89 -13.10 -6.80
C SER A 352 18.28 -13.75 -6.88
N ASP A 353 18.36 -15.07 -6.83
CA ASP A 353 19.61 -15.82 -6.87
C ASP A 353 20.17 -15.90 -8.31
N ARG A 354 21.44 -15.56 -8.45
CA ARG A 354 22.15 -15.67 -9.74
C ARG A 354 22.82 -17.03 -9.97
N LYS A 355 22.61 -17.99 -9.08
CA LYS A 355 23.15 -19.34 -9.22
C LYS A 355 22.50 -20.05 -10.40
N VAL A 356 23.32 -20.57 -11.29
CA VAL A 356 22.85 -21.33 -12.46
C VAL A 356 22.72 -22.81 -12.08
N THR A 357 21.50 -23.34 -12.20
CA THR A 357 21.20 -24.76 -11.97
C THR A 357 20.24 -25.28 -13.04
N GLY A 358 20.30 -26.54 -13.34
CA GLY A 358 19.39 -27.19 -14.30
C GLY A 358 19.77 -28.65 -14.56
N VAL A 359 18.87 -29.36 -15.24
CA VAL A 359 19.04 -30.77 -15.60
C VAL A 359 18.52 -31.03 -17.01
N PHE A 360 19.21 -31.84 -17.76
CA PHE A 360 18.77 -32.27 -19.09
C PHE A 360 17.72 -33.39 -18.98
N THR A 361 16.64 -33.30 -19.78
CA THR A 361 15.56 -34.28 -19.75
C THR A 361 15.82 -35.53 -20.60
N GLY A 362 16.76 -35.50 -21.50
CA GLY A 362 17.02 -36.54 -22.48
C GLY A 362 16.24 -36.37 -23.78
N SER A 363 15.26 -35.49 -23.84
CA SER A 363 14.45 -35.22 -25.03
C SER A 363 14.81 -33.96 -25.77
N TYR A 364 14.31 -33.82 -26.99
CA TYR A 364 14.55 -32.69 -27.88
C TYR A 364 13.25 -32.13 -28.42
N ALA A 365 13.18 -30.82 -28.56
CA ALA A 365 12.11 -30.14 -29.29
C ALA A 365 12.58 -29.77 -30.72
N ILE A 366 11.63 -29.55 -31.62
CA ILE A 366 11.92 -29.15 -33.00
C ILE A 366 11.62 -27.68 -33.19
N ASN A 367 12.61 -26.89 -33.61
CA ASN A 367 12.40 -25.49 -33.98
C ASN A 367 11.52 -25.41 -35.23
N PRO A 368 10.35 -24.78 -35.17
CA PRO A 368 9.42 -24.75 -36.28
C PRO A 368 9.91 -23.94 -37.49
N LEU A 369 10.91 -23.06 -37.33
CA LEU A 369 11.50 -22.28 -38.41
C LEU A 369 12.68 -22.97 -39.09
N THR A 370 13.47 -23.76 -38.36
CA THR A 370 14.72 -24.35 -38.85
C THR A 370 14.69 -25.87 -38.99
N GLY A 371 13.77 -26.52 -38.28
CA GLY A 371 13.75 -27.99 -38.16
C GLY A 371 14.83 -28.58 -37.26
N ASP A 372 15.62 -27.78 -36.58
CA ASP A 372 16.67 -28.24 -35.68
C ASP A 372 16.11 -28.89 -34.42
N ALA A 373 16.81 -29.91 -33.94
CA ALA A 373 16.53 -30.55 -32.67
C ALA A 373 17.21 -29.77 -31.54
N LEU A 374 16.42 -29.33 -30.57
CA LEU A 374 16.84 -28.48 -29.44
C LEU A 374 16.71 -29.29 -28.14
N PRO A 375 17.80 -29.45 -27.34
CA PRO A 375 17.69 -30.17 -26.06
C PRO A 375 16.73 -29.48 -25.10
N ILE A 376 15.90 -30.28 -24.43
CA ILE A 376 14.95 -29.79 -23.45
C ILE A 376 15.53 -29.95 -22.06
N TRP A 377 15.68 -28.81 -21.35
CA TRP A 377 16.19 -28.72 -19.98
C TRP A 377 15.09 -28.37 -19.01
N VAL A 378 15.32 -28.62 -17.73
CA VAL A 378 14.53 -28.16 -16.61
C VAL A 378 15.40 -27.23 -15.77
N SER A 379 14.93 -26.04 -15.47
CA SER A 379 15.66 -25.10 -14.64
C SER A 379 14.75 -24.20 -13.81
N GLU A 380 15.18 -23.91 -12.59
CA GLU A 380 14.46 -23.08 -11.64
C GLU A 380 14.31 -21.61 -12.04
N TYR A 381 15.09 -21.10 -13.00
CA TYR A 381 14.92 -19.71 -13.46
C TYR A 381 13.68 -19.51 -14.34
N VAL A 382 13.03 -20.58 -14.77
CA VAL A 382 11.75 -20.55 -15.46
C VAL A 382 10.63 -20.80 -14.46
N LEU A 383 9.64 -19.91 -14.42
CA LEU A 383 8.52 -19.99 -13.49
C LEU A 383 7.27 -20.51 -14.18
N ALA A 384 6.58 -21.46 -13.58
CA ALA A 384 5.36 -22.05 -14.15
C ALA A 384 4.21 -21.04 -14.25
N GLY A 385 4.16 -20.06 -13.37
CA GLY A 385 3.12 -19.03 -13.36
C GLY A 385 3.37 -17.87 -14.33
N TYR A 386 4.46 -17.86 -15.05
CA TYR A 386 4.76 -16.84 -16.06
C TYR A 386 4.77 -17.45 -17.46
N GLY A 387 3.87 -16.93 -18.30
CA GLY A 387 3.68 -17.46 -19.66
C GLY A 387 3.08 -18.88 -19.62
N THR A 388 3.73 -19.80 -20.32
CA THR A 388 3.30 -21.20 -20.47
C THR A 388 4.09 -22.18 -19.58
N GLY A 389 5.03 -21.69 -18.77
CA GLY A 389 5.95 -22.55 -18.02
C GLY A 389 7.03 -23.21 -18.88
N ALA A 390 7.14 -22.83 -20.16
CA ALA A 390 8.15 -23.28 -21.10
C ALA A 390 8.72 -22.08 -21.84
N ILE A 391 10.03 -22.03 -22.04
CA ILE A 391 10.70 -20.98 -22.79
C ILE A 391 11.58 -21.56 -23.91
N MET A 392 11.68 -20.83 -24.99
CA MET A 392 12.77 -20.98 -25.93
C MET A 392 13.95 -20.15 -25.42
N ALA A 393 15.12 -20.73 -25.36
CA ALA A 393 16.31 -20.06 -24.86
C ALA A 393 17.17 -19.51 -26.02
N VAL A 394 17.49 -18.24 -25.93
CA VAL A 394 18.31 -17.51 -26.91
C VAL A 394 19.50 -16.86 -26.17
N PRO A 395 20.58 -17.64 -25.97
CA PRO A 395 21.66 -17.18 -25.08
C PRO A 395 22.43 -15.98 -25.63
N ALA A 396 22.41 -15.72 -26.89
CA ALA A 396 23.06 -14.52 -27.46
C ALA A 396 22.35 -13.20 -27.07
N HIS A 397 21.06 -13.25 -26.71
CA HIS A 397 20.22 -12.06 -26.54
C HIS A 397 19.36 -12.05 -25.27
N ASP A 398 19.65 -12.94 -24.31
CA ASP A 398 19.11 -12.96 -22.97
C ASP A 398 20.19 -13.35 -21.96
N SER A 399 20.42 -12.52 -20.95
CA SER A 399 21.52 -12.71 -19.99
C SER A 399 21.39 -13.97 -19.12
N ARG A 400 20.15 -14.41 -18.81
CA ARG A 400 19.92 -15.64 -18.05
C ARG A 400 20.19 -16.87 -18.90
N ASP A 401 19.70 -16.86 -20.14
CA ASP A 401 19.96 -17.92 -21.10
C ASP A 401 21.46 -18.01 -21.41
N TYR A 402 22.15 -16.86 -21.51
CA TYR A 402 23.59 -16.78 -21.68
C TYR A 402 24.36 -17.44 -20.55
N ALA A 403 24.04 -17.10 -19.31
CA ALA A 403 24.66 -17.71 -18.13
C ALA A 403 24.45 -19.22 -18.10
N PHE A 404 23.25 -19.68 -18.43
CA PHE A 404 22.91 -21.10 -18.51
C PHE A 404 23.70 -21.81 -19.64
N ALA A 405 23.75 -21.24 -20.82
CA ALA A 405 24.48 -21.81 -21.96
C ALA A 405 25.99 -21.89 -21.69
N LYS A 406 26.58 -20.87 -21.05
CA LYS A 406 28.01 -20.91 -20.65
C LYS A 406 28.28 -21.99 -19.62
N HIS A 407 27.39 -22.11 -18.61
CA HIS A 407 27.56 -23.12 -17.57
C HIS A 407 27.50 -24.56 -18.09
N PHE A 408 26.56 -24.85 -19.00
CA PHE A 408 26.33 -26.18 -19.55
C PHE A 408 26.96 -26.40 -20.94
N SER A 409 27.78 -25.47 -21.37
CA SER A 409 28.51 -25.54 -22.69
C SER A 409 27.55 -25.73 -23.88
N LEU A 410 26.45 -24.99 -23.89
CA LEU A 410 25.47 -25.00 -24.98
C LEU A 410 25.81 -23.94 -26.04
N PRO A 411 25.41 -24.15 -27.32
CA PRO A 411 25.70 -23.21 -28.40
C PRO A 411 25.10 -21.82 -28.18
N ILE A 412 25.79 -20.76 -28.62
CA ILE A 412 25.38 -19.37 -28.61
C ILE A 412 25.47 -18.81 -30.02
N ILE A 413 24.36 -18.42 -30.61
CA ILE A 413 24.28 -17.91 -31.98
C ILE A 413 23.94 -16.43 -31.97
N PRO A 414 24.85 -15.49 -32.27
CA PRO A 414 24.51 -14.07 -32.34
C PRO A 414 23.60 -13.79 -33.55
N LEU A 415 22.55 -12.97 -33.30
CA LEU A 415 21.54 -12.64 -34.31
C LEU A 415 21.53 -11.17 -34.71
N ILE A 416 22.42 -10.36 -34.17
CA ILE A 416 22.54 -8.93 -34.48
C ILE A 416 23.94 -8.70 -35.05
N GLU A 417 24.01 -7.99 -36.19
CA GLU A 417 25.28 -7.64 -36.84
C GLU A 417 26.19 -6.88 -35.89
N GLY A 418 27.42 -7.31 -35.74
CA GLY A 418 28.45 -6.66 -34.93
C GLY A 418 28.28 -6.89 -33.40
N ALA A 419 27.31 -7.67 -32.97
CA ALA A 419 27.14 -8.01 -31.55
C ALA A 419 28.27 -8.98 -31.11
N ASP A 420 29.03 -8.56 -30.09
CA ASP A 420 30.05 -9.41 -29.47
C ASP A 420 29.44 -10.13 -28.28
N VAL A 421 29.24 -11.43 -28.41
CA VAL A 421 28.65 -12.31 -27.38
C VAL A 421 29.68 -13.23 -26.72
N SER A 422 30.99 -12.90 -26.84
CA SER A 422 32.06 -13.71 -26.24
C SER A 422 32.05 -13.71 -24.71
N GLU A 423 31.80 -12.58 -24.11
CA GLU A 423 31.83 -12.38 -22.65
C GLU A 423 30.45 -12.14 -22.00
N GLN A 424 29.47 -11.64 -22.76
CA GLN A 424 28.13 -11.35 -22.31
C GLN A 424 27.11 -11.40 -23.43
N SER A 425 25.84 -11.51 -23.11
CA SER A 425 24.74 -11.40 -24.07
C SER A 425 24.55 -9.97 -24.57
N TYR A 426 23.97 -9.82 -25.75
CA TYR A 426 23.53 -8.55 -26.32
C TYR A 426 22.01 -8.46 -26.18
N ASP A 427 21.54 -7.89 -25.08
CA ASP A 427 20.11 -7.85 -24.71
C ASP A 427 19.34 -6.68 -25.34
N ALA A 428 20.03 -5.73 -25.97
CA ALA A 428 19.40 -4.57 -26.63
C ALA A 428 18.47 -5.02 -27.76
N LYS A 429 17.33 -4.37 -27.89
CA LYS A 429 16.30 -4.63 -28.91
C LYS A 429 16.51 -3.76 -30.17
N GLU A 430 17.72 -3.61 -30.58
CA GLU A 430 18.09 -2.73 -31.70
C GLU A 430 19.24 -3.33 -32.52
N GLY A 431 19.32 -2.94 -33.78
CA GLY A 431 20.34 -3.40 -34.73
C GLY A 431 19.75 -4.10 -35.96
N ILE A 432 20.62 -4.62 -36.81
CA ILE A 432 20.26 -5.36 -38.00
C ILE A 432 20.38 -6.85 -37.73
N VAL A 433 19.35 -7.60 -38.07
CA VAL A 433 19.27 -9.04 -37.84
C VAL A 433 20.19 -9.79 -38.84
N CYS A 434 20.96 -10.73 -38.32
CA CYS A 434 21.80 -11.66 -39.09
C CYS A 434 21.61 -13.11 -38.58
N ASN A 435 22.21 -14.09 -39.24
CA ASN A 435 22.13 -15.51 -38.88
C ASN A 435 20.69 -16.03 -38.70
N SER A 436 19.75 -15.44 -39.41
CA SER A 436 18.32 -15.77 -39.30
C SER A 436 17.71 -16.10 -40.70
N PRO A 437 18.09 -17.23 -41.31
CA PRO A 437 18.95 -18.32 -40.85
C PRO A 437 20.46 -18.04 -40.97
N VAL A 438 21.28 -18.93 -40.36
CA VAL A 438 22.74 -18.93 -40.52
C VAL A 438 23.12 -19.24 -41.98
N GLU A 439 24.30 -18.78 -42.43
CA GLU A 439 24.79 -18.98 -43.79
C GLU A 439 24.81 -20.47 -44.14
N GLY A 440 24.29 -20.78 -45.33
CA GLY A 440 24.24 -22.13 -45.86
C GLY A 440 23.01 -22.95 -45.44
N LYS A 441 22.20 -22.47 -44.53
CA LYS A 441 20.95 -23.11 -44.16
C LYS A 441 19.79 -22.55 -44.98
N GLN A 442 19.06 -23.42 -45.66
CA GLN A 442 17.84 -23.05 -46.40
C GLN A 442 16.59 -23.17 -45.53
N THR A 443 15.83 -22.10 -45.46
CA THR A 443 14.52 -22.02 -44.77
C THR A 443 13.52 -21.29 -45.68
N GLU A 444 12.25 -21.54 -45.50
CA GLU A 444 11.18 -20.82 -46.21
C GLU A 444 11.08 -19.34 -45.82
N PHE A 445 11.63 -18.98 -44.67
CA PHE A 445 11.49 -17.67 -44.04
C PHE A 445 12.85 -17.15 -43.60
N SER A 446 13.11 -15.88 -43.81
CA SER A 446 14.37 -15.23 -43.45
C SER A 446 14.13 -13.86 -42.87
N LEU A 447 14.91 -13.49 -41.85
CA LEU A 447 14.90 -12.19 -41.18
C LEU A 447 16.21 -11.40 -41.48
N ASN A 448 17.16 -12.01 -42.16
CA ASN A 448 18.46 -11.37 -42.44
C ASN A 448 18.30 -10.00 -43.11
N GLY A 449 19.01 -8.99 -42.63
CA GLY A 449 18.99 -7.63 -43.15
C GLY A 449 17.82 -6.74 -42.62
N LEU A 450 16.87 -7.27 -41.85
CA LEU A 450 15.81 -6.49 -41.26
C LEU A 450 16.28 -5.84 -39.93
N THR A 451 15.67 -4.71 -39.57
CA THR A 451 15.79 -4.20 -38.19
C THR A 451 15.08 -5.12 -37.20
N VAL A 452 15.46 -5.08 -35.93
CA VAL A 452 14.79 -5.90 -34.90
C VAL A 452 13.27 -5.67 -34.90
N LYS A 453 12.84 -4.43 -35.05
CA LYS A 453 11.41 -4.08 -35.09
C LYS A 453 10.69 -4.69 -36.27
N GLU A 454 11.31 -4.61 -37.48
CA GLU A 454 10.77 -5.22 -38.68
C GLU A 454 10.77 -6.74 -38.60
N ALA A 455 11.80 -7.33 -37.99
CA ALA A 455 11.91 -8.77 -37.78
C ALA A 455 10.85 -9.32 -36.85
N ILE A 456 10.56 -8.61 -35.75
CA ILE A 456 9.45 -8.96 -34.81
C ILE A 456 8.12 -8.95 -35.57
N ALA A 457 7.85 -7.90 -36.36
CA ALA A 457 6.61 -7.79 -37.14
C ALA A 457 6.48 -8.89 -38.20
N ALA A 458 7.57 -9.17 -38.91
CA ALA A 458 7.62 -10.22 -39.93
C ALA A 458 7.40 -11.62 -39.35
N THR A 459 8.02 -11.91 -38.19
CA THR A 459 7.87 -13.21 -37.53
C THR A 459 6.46 -13.40 -36.99
N LYS A 460 5.87 -12.39 -36.36
CA LYS A 460 4.47 -12.40 -35.89
C LYS A 460 3.52 -12.77 -37.04
N ARG A 461 3.70 -12.14 -38.20
CA ARG A 461 2.89 -12.39 -39.39
C ARG A 461 3.08 -13.82 -39.90
N TYR A 462 4.32 -14.25 -40.09
CA TYR A 462 4.65 -15.58 -40.59
C TYR A 462 4.12 -16.70 -39.70
N VAL A 463 4.32 -16.58 -38.37
CA VAL A 463 3.85 -17.57 -37.38
C VAL A 463 2.32 -17.68 -37.39
N THR A 464 1.62 -16.56 -37.53
CA THR A 464 0.16 -16.52 -37.60
C THR A 464 -0.35 -17.13 -38.94
N GLU A 465 0.21 -16.72 -40.06
CA GLU A 465 -0.17 -17.20 -41.40
C GLU A 465 0.08 -18.69 -41.59
N LYS A 466 1.15 -19.22 -40.99
CA LYS A 466 1.50 -20.65 -41.10
C LYS A 466 0.82 -21.51 -40.01
N GLY A 467 0.05 -20.92 -39.13
CA GLY A 467 -0.60 -21.64 -38.05
C GLY A 467 0.36 -22.22 -37.00
N LEU A 468 1.56 -21.64 -36.87
CA LEU A 468 2.57 -22.07 -35.88
C LEU A 468 2.34 -21.49 -34.50
N GLY A 469 1.47 -20.51 -34.41
CA GLY A 469 1.14 -19.82 -33.16
C GLY A 469 0.26 -18.62 -33.41
N ARG A 470 0.20 -17.72 -32.40
CA ARG A 470 -0.63 -16.51 -32.43
C ARG A 470 0.02 -15.35 -31.68
N VAL A 471 -0.35 -14.13 -32.04
CA VAL A 471 -0.01 -12.94 -31.26
C VAL A 471 -0.92 -12.91 -30.04
N LYS A 472 -0.36 -12.66 -28.87
CA LYS A 472 -1.09 -12.62 -27.60
C LYS A 472 -0.58 -11.51 -26.68
N VAL A 473 -1.50 -10.90 -25.97
CA VAL A 473 -1.18 -10.03 -24.84
C VAL A 473 -1.22 -10.86 -23.58
N ASN A 474 -0.14 -10.85 -22.82
CA ASN A 474 -0.02 -11.51 -21.53
C ASN A 474 0.13 -10.50 -20.42
N TYR A 475 -0.28 -10.91 -19.24
CA TYR A 475 -0.13 -10.13 -18.02
C TYR A 475 0.60 -10.98 -16.98
N ARG A 476 1.47 -10.33 -16.19
CA ARG A 476 2.15 -10.98 -15.06
C ARG A 476 1.21 -11.17 -13.90
N LEU A 477 0.19 -10.30 -13.78
CA LEU A 477 -0.82 -10.36 -12.74
C LEU A 477 -1.48 -11.75 -12.69
N ARG A 478 -1.48 -12.36 -11.53
CA ARG A 478 -2.08 -13.67 -11.27
C ARG A 478 -3.40 -13.50 -10.56
N ASP A 479 -4.24 -14.54 -10.65
CA ASP A 479 -5.45 -14.62 -9.86
C ASP A 479 -5.11 -14.64 -8.37
N ALA A 480 -5.96 -14.00 -7.58
CA ALA A 480 -5.77 -13.90 -6.14
C ALA A 480 -6.16 -15.21 -5.46
N ILE A 481 -5.29 -15.74 -4.62
CA ILE A 481 -5.62 -16.84 -3.71
C ILE A 481 -6.51 -16.28 -2.62
N PHE A 482 -7.75 -16.76 -2.55
CA PHE A 482 -8.83 -16.16 -1.76
C PHE A 482 -9.30 -17.04 -0.60
N SER A 483 -8.53 -17.99 -0.16
CA SER A 483 -8.88 -18.83 1.00
C SER A 483 -7.73 -18.98 1.98
N ARG A 484 -8.07 -19.16 3.25
CA ARG A 484 -7.15 -19.37 4.37
C ARG A 484 -7.65 -20.51 5.24
N GLN A 485 -6.71 -21.25 5.81
CA GLN A 485 -6.95 -22.38 6.71
C GLN A 485 -6.93 -21.87 8.16
N ARG A 486 -7.81 -20.93 8.46
CA ARG A 486 -7.90 -20.31 9.79
C ARG A 486 -9.36 -20.15 10.23
N TYR A 487 -9.56 -19.96 11.52
CA TYR A 487 -10.87 -19.73 12.11
C TYR A 487 -11.30 -18.25 11.99
N TRP A 488 -10.42 -17.32 12.39
CA TRP A 488 -10.75 -15.91 12.48
C TRP A 488 -10.65 -15.21 11.11
N GLY A 489 -11.72 -15.33 10.37
CA GLY A 489 -11.91 -14.75 9.04
C GLY A 489 -13.35 -14.93 8.59
N GLU A 490 -13.74 -14.28 7.51
CA GLU A 490 -15.09 -14.40 6.95
C GLU A 490 -15.33 -15.86 6.49
N PRO A 491 -16.39 -16.53 6.96
CA PRO A 491 -16.71 -17.87 6.46
C PRO A 491 -17.24 -17.79 5.03
N PHE A 492 -16.98 -18.84 4.24
CA PHE A 492 -17.56 -18.98 2.90
C PHE A 492 -19.00 -19.48 2.97
N PRO A 493 -19.93 -18.87 2.27
CA PRO A 493 -21.31 -19.33 2.18
C PRO A 493 -21.45 -20.48 1.18
N VAL A 494 -20.66 -21.53 1.37
CA VAL A 494 -20.49 -22.65 0.42
C VAL A 494 -20.73 -23.97 1.12
N TYR A 495 -21.54 -24.84 0.49
CA TYR A 495 -21.63 -26.24 0.88
C TYR A 495 -21.20 -27.16 -0.28
N TYR A 496 -20.82 -28.38 0.01
CA TYR A 496 -20.32 -29.34 -0.96
C TYR A 496 -21.29 -30.51 -1.14
N LYS A 497 -21.67 -30.72 -2.40
CA LYS A 497 -22.44 -31.88 -2.84
C LYS A 497 -21.60 -32.66 -3.86
N ASP A 498 -21.29 -33.91 -3.59
CA ASP A 498 -20.45 -34.75 -4.45
C ASP A 498 -19.10 -34.08 -4.78
N ASP A 499 -18.46 -33.49 -3.75
CA ASP A 499 -17.21 -32.74 -3.85
C ASP A 499 -17.24 -31.48 -4.74
N MET A 500 -18.43 -31.03 -5.14
CA MET A 500 -18.65 -29.83 -5.93
C MET A 500 -19.26 -28.72 -5.06
N PRO A 501 -18.71 -27.46 -5.14
CA PRO A 501 -19.22 -26.35 -4.33
C PRO A 501 -20.54 -25.80 -4.88
N TYR A 502 -21.45 -25.47 -3.97
CA TYR A 502 -22.71 -24.79 -4.22
C TYR A 502 -22.86 -23.63 -3.25
N MET A 503 -23.45 -22.53 -3.72
CA MET A 503 -23.69 -21.35 -2.89
C MET A 503 -24.93 -21.54 -2.00
N ILE A 504 -24.81 -21.12 -0.74
CA ILE A 504 -25.98 -20.97 0.15
C ILE A 504 -26.79 -19.80 -0.39
N PRO A 505 -28.12 -19.94 -0.55
CA PRO A 505 -28.92 -18.87 -1.15
C PRO A 505 -28.77 -17.53 -0.41
N GLU A 506 -28.71 -16.45 -1.18
CA GLU A 506 -28.42 -15.09 -0.72
C GLU A 506 -29.32 -14.62 0.44
N GLN A 507 -30.60 -15.01 0.44
CA GLN A 507 -31.55 -14.64 1.48
C GLN A 507 -31.23 -15.20 2.89
N TYR A 508 -30.32 -16.17 2.98
CA TYR A 508 -29.92 -16.79 4.24
C TYR A 508 -28.57 -16.28 4.76
N LEU A 509 -27.96 -15.33 4.07
CA LEU A 509 -26.75 -14.67 4.53
C LEU A 509 -27.06 -13.67 5.67
N PRO A 510 -26.12 -13.41 6.59
CA PRO A 510 -24.78 -13.98 6.65
C PRO A 510 -24.72 -15.37 7.27
N ILE A 511 -23.76 -16.18 6.85
CA ILE A 511 -23.37 -17.40 7.53
C ILE A 511 -22.31 -17.03 8.56
N GLU A 512 -22.62 -17.21 9.83
CA GLU A 512 -21.78 -16.79 10.93
C GLU A 512 -20.78 -17.88 11.34
N LEU A 513 -19.62 -17.45 11.89
CA LEU A 513 -18.63 -18.38 12.44
C LEU A 513 -19.22 -19.22 13.57
N PRO A 514 -19.03 -20.56 13.56
CA PRO A 514 -19.50 -21.44 14.61
C PRO A 514 -18.60 -21.38 15.86
N GLU A 515 -19.12 -21.86 16.98
CA GLU A 515 -18.32 -22.16 18.17
C GLU A 515 -17.40 -23.36 17.92
N ILE A 516 -16.15 -23.26 18.35
CA ILE A 516 -15.17 -24.35 18.34
C ILE A 516 -14.41 -24.43 19.67
N ASP A 517 -13.87 -25.61 19.96
CA ASP A 517 -13.15 -25.87 21.21
C ASP A 517 -11.72 -25.35 21.22
N LYS A 518 -11.05 -25.37 20.06
CA LYS A 518 -9.68 -24.93 19.86
C LYS A 518 -9.53 -24.25 18.51
N TYR A 519 -8.61 -23.29 18.40
CA TYR A 519 -8.33 -22.53 17.17
C TYR A 519 -7.18 -23.11 16.34
N GLU A 520 -6.86 -24.37 16.55
CA GLU A 520 -5.84 -25.15 15.87
C GLU A 520 -6.46 -26.09 14.84
N PRO A 521 -5.72 -26.53 13.80
CA PRO A 521 -6.16 -27.60 12.92
C PRO A 521 -6.59 -28.85 13.69
N THR A 522 -7.44 -29.66 13.05
CA THR A 522 -7.85 -30.96 13.62
C THR A 522 -6.66 -31.92 13.61
N GLU A 523 -6.78 -33.01 14.37
CA GLU A 523 -5.78 -34.07 14.41
C GLU A 523 -5.58 -34.74 13.03
N SER A 524 -6.61 -34.72 12.17
CA SER A 524 -6.54 -35.18 10.79
C SER A 524 -5.97 -34.17 9.79
N GLY A 525 -5.61 -32.96 10.24
CA GLY A 525 -5.03 -31.90 9.41
C GLY A 525 -6.04 -31.01 8.71
N GLU A 526 -7.34 -31.11 9.03
CA GLU A 526 -8.36 -30.18 8.55
C GLU A 526 -8.18 -28.79 9.20
N PRO A 527 -8.61 -27.70 8.52
CA PRO A 527 -8.63 -26.37 9.12
C PRO A 527 -9.40 -26.31 10.45
N PRO A 528 -9.20 -25.27 11.28
CA PRO A 528 -9.88 -25.16 12.59
C PRO A 528 -11.41 -25.28 12.53
N LEU A 529 -12.07 -24.84 11.46
CA LEU A 529 -13.52 -25.02 11.28
C LEU A 529 -13.96 -26.49 11.22
N GLY A 530 -13.05 -27.41 10.91
CA GLY A 530 -13.31 -28.84 10.99
C GLY A 530 -13.63 -29.33 12.41
N ARG A 531 -13.30 -28.55 13.45
CA ARG A 531 -13.66 -28.81 14.86
C ARG A 531 -15.09 -28.43 15.21
N ALA A 532 -15.76 -27.63 14.34
CA ALA A 532 -17.11 -27.20 14.61
C ALA A 532 -18.10 -28.35 14.59
N ARG A 533 -18.94 -28.40 15.59
CA ARG A 533 -20.03 -29.36 15.66
C ARG A 533 -21.18 -28.99 14.73
N LYS A 534 -21.60 -27.72 14.77
CA LYS A 534 -22.68 -27.15 13.95
C LYS A 534 -22.07 -26.50 12.71
N TRP A 535 -21.76 -27.31 11.70
CA TRP A 535 -21.19 -26.80 10.45
C TRP A 535 -21.59 -27.65 9.24
N ALA A 536 -22.91 -27.80 9.06
CA ALA A 536 -23.52 -28.42 7.91
C ALA A 536 -24.73 -27.60 7.44
N TRP A 537 -25.00 -27.60 6.15
CA TRP A 537 -26.12 -26.89 5.54
C TRP A 537 -27.27 -27.84 5.25
N ASP A 538 -28.42 -27.55 5.83
CA ASP A 538 -29.68 -28.24 5.58
C ASP A 538 -30.44 -27.54 4.45
N THR A 539 -30.45 -28.12 3.27
CA THR A 539 -31.07 -27.55 2.08
C THR A 539 -32.61 -27.57 2.11
N VAL A 540 -33.20 -28.36 3.00
CA VAL A 540 -34.67 -28.40 3.17
C VAL A 540 -35.14 -27.30 4.11
N ASN A 541 -34.50 -27.17 5.29
CA ASN A 541 -34.86 -26.17 6.29
C ASN A 541 -34.07 -24.86 6.16
N ASN A 542 -33.12 -24.78 5.23
CA ASN A 542 -32.29 -23.59 4.94
C ASN A 542 -31.64 -23.00 6.18
N LYS A 543 -30.94 -23.84 6.91
CA LYS A 543 -30.21 -23.42 8.12
C LYS A 543 -28.94 -24.23 8.34
N VAL A 544 -28.03 -23.68 9.14
CA VAL A 544 -26.85 -24.39 9.63
C VAL A 544 -27.28 -25.40 10.72
N VAL A 545 -26.90 -26.63 10.57
CA VAL A 545 -27.24 -27.74 11.47
C VAL A 545 -25.99 -28.51 11.91
N ASP A 546 -26.19 -29.47 12.82
CA ASP A 546 -25.12 -30.36 13.29
C ASP A 546 -24.58 -31.22 12.14
N LYS A 547 -23.25 -31.30 12.05
CA LYS A 547 -22.59 -32.11 10.99
C LYS A 547 -22.86 -33.60 11.06
N GLU A 548 -23.34 -34.14 12.20
CA GLU A 548 -23.81 -35.51 12.32
C GLU A 548 -25.03 -35.80 11.44
N LEU A 549 -25.76 -34.75 11.03
CA LEU A 549 -26.93 -34.89 10.16
C LEU A 549 -26.57 -34.93 8.66
N ILE A 550 -25.30 -34.84 8.31
CA ILE A 550 -24.86 -34.96 6.91
C ILE A 550 -25.26 -36.32 6.35
N ASP A 551 -26.10 -36.31 5.33
CA ASP A 551 -26.60 -37.49 4.66
C ASP A 551 -26.21 -37.58 3.16
N GLY A 552 -25.54 -36.54 2.63
CA GLY A 552 -25.17 -36.43 1.22
C GLY A 552 -26.36 -36.28 0.25
N LYS A 553 -27.58 -36.05 0.76
CA LYS A 553 -28.82 -35.91 -0.02
C LYS A 553 -29.51 -34.57 0.23
N THR A 554 -29.67 -34.18 1.50
CA THR A 554 -30.35 -32.95 1.91
C THR A 554 -29.50 -32.09 2.84
N VAL A 555 -28.57 -32.69 3.58
CA VAL A 555 -27.64 -32.01 4.49
C VAL A 555 -26.21 -32.25 4.01
N PHE A 556 -25.48 -31.18 3.81
CA PHE A 556 -24.15 -31.16 3.20
C PHE A 556 -23.12 -30.43 4.07
N PRO A 557 -21.82 -30.80 3.98
CA PRO A 557 -20.77 -30.10 4.70
C PRO A 557 -20.57 -28.69 4.16
N ILE A 558 -20.32 -27.74 5.08
CA ILE A 558 -19.96 -26.35 4.73
C ILE A 558 -18.44 -26.23 4.59
N GLU A 559 -17.98 -25.32 3.74
CA GLU A 559 -16.57 -25.00 3.52
C GLU A 559 -15.84 -24.76 4.86
N LEU A 560 -14.67 -25.38 5.00
CA LEU A 560 -13.82 -25.23 6.18
C LEU A 560 -12.81 -24.09 6.08
N TYR A 561 -12.61 -23.52 4.91
CA TYR A 561 -11.75 -22.36 4.70
C TYR A 561 -12.46 -21.08 5.12
N THR A 562 -11.67 -20.05 5.42
CA THR A 562 -12.16 -18.68 5.57
C THR A 562 -11.51 -17.76 4.53
N MET A 563 -12.12 -16.61 4.31
CA MET A 563 -11.60 -15.62 3.38
C MET A 563 -10.35 -14.94 3.95
N PRO A 564 -9.45 -14.41 3.10
CA PRO A 564 -8.30 -13.63 3.57
C PRO A 564 -8.74 -12.27 4.11
N GLY A 565 -7.87 -11.61 4.89
CA GLY A 565 -8.17 -10.30 5.48
C GLY A 565 -8.55 -9.23 4.46
N PHE A 566 -7.99 -9.27 3.26
CA PHE A 566 -8.31 -8.30 2.21
C PHE A 566 -9.74 -8.44 1.64
N ALA A 567 -10.46 -9.50 1.95
CA ALA A 567 -11.86 -9.64 1.55
C ALA A 567 -12.73 -8.53 2.14
N GLY A 568 -12.60 -8.30 3.44
CA GLY A 568 -13.34 -7.27 4.15
C GLY A 568 -12.92 -5.85 3.79
N SER A 569 -11.64 -5.62 3.50
CA SER A 569 -11.11 -4.30 3.19
C SER A 569 -11.30 -3.85 1.72
N SER A 570 -11.70 -4.74 0.83
CA SER A 570 -11.78 -4.41 -0.60
C SER A 570 -12.93 -3.48 -0.96
N ALA A 571 -14.06 -3.53 -0.25
CA ALA A 571 -15.25 -2.71 -0.54
C ALA A 571 -15.73 -1.87 0.66
N TYR A 572 -14.91 -1.70 1.70
CA TYR A 572 -15.33 -1.01 2.92
C TYR A 572 -15.71 0.45 2.69
N TYR A 573 -15.07 1.13 1.74
CA TYR A 573 -15.39 2.51 1.37
C TYR A 573 -16.84 2.68 0.87
N LEU A 574 -17.41 1.66 0.24
CA LEU A 574 -18.83 1.67 -0.17
C LEU A 574 -19.74 1.50 1.04
N ARG A 575 -19.38 0.62 1.96
CA ARG A 575 -20.19 0.38 3.15
C ARG A 575 -20.28 1.59 4.07
N TYR A 576 -19.23 2.39 4.15
CA TYR A 576 -19.26 3.66 4.88
C TYR A 576 -20.28 4.67 4.33
N MET A 577 -20.62 4.59 3.05
CA MET A 577 -21.62 5.46 2.44
C MET A 577 -23.03 5.17 2.97
N ASP A 578 -23.29 3.90 3.36
CA ASP A 578 -24.63 3.43 3.77
C ASP A 578 -24.53 2.26 4.79
N PRO A 579 -23.90 2.49 5.95
CA PRO A 579 -23.49 1.40 6.84
C PRO A 579 -24.63 0.70 7.56
N HIS A 580 -25.80 1.33 7.63
CA HIS A 580 -27.01 0.82 8.31
C HIS A 580 -28.01 0.18 7.37
N ASN A 581 -27.68 0.07 6.07
CA ASN A 581 -28.54 -0.56 5.09
C ASN A 581 -28.50 -2.09 5.23
N ASP A 582 -29.62 -2.70 5.58
CA ASP A 582 -29.73 -4.15 5.75
C ASP A 582 -30.13 -4.89 4.45
N HIS A 583 -30.46 -4.15 3.39
CA HIS A 583 -30.99 -4.70 2.14
C HIS A 583 -29.95 -4.71 1.02
N GLU A 584 -28.99 -3.80 1.05
CA GLU A 584 -27.98 -3.62 0.01
C GLU A 584 -26.65 -3.25 0.66
N LEU A 585 -25.55 -3.56 -0.04
CA LEU A 585 -24.22 -3.09 0.35
C LEU A 585 -24.17 -1.57 0.47
N VAL A 586 -24.75 -0.90 -0.49
CA VAL A 586 -24.90 0.54 -0.60
C VAL A 586 -26.10 0.86 -1.47
N SER A 587 -26.97 1.78 -1.04
CA SER A 587 -28.09 2.23 -1.86
C SER A 587 -27.61 3.04 -3.06
N ARG A 588 -28.42 3.06 -4.12
CA ARG A 588 -28.12 3.88 -5.29
C ARG A 588 -28.06 5.37 -4.93
N GLU A 589 -28.95 5.84 -4.09
CA GLU A 589 -28.98 7.24 -3.64
C GLU A 589 -27.71 7.63 -2.90
N ALA A 590 -27.25 6.82 -1.95
CA ALA A 590 -26.02 7.06 -1.21
C ALA A 590 -24.79 7.01 -2.12
N ASN A 591 -24.73 6.04 -3.03
CA ASN A 591 -23.61 5.92 -3.95
C ASN A 591 -23.58 7.04 -5.00
N ASP A 592 -24.71 7.44 -5.56
CA ASP A 592 -24.78 8.54 -6.52
C ASP A 592 -24.40 9.88 -5.89
N TYR A 593 -24.66 10.06 -4.59
CA TYR A 593 -24.24 11.25 -3.85
C TYR A 593 -22.74 11.22 -3.51
N TRP A 594 -22.25 10.19 -2.82
CA TRP A 594 -20.86 10.09 -2.37
C TRP A 594 -19.89 9.65 -3.46
N GLN A 595 -20.36 8.92 -4.46
CA GLN A 595 -19.68 8.42 -5.65
C GLN A 595 -18.46 7.53 -5.33
N ASN A 596 -17.30 8.11 -5.19
CA ASN A 596 -16.06 7.44 -4.80
C ASN A 596 -15.31 8.30 -3.77
N VAL A 597 -14.20 7.78 -3.29
CA VAL A 597 -13.32 8.50 -2.35
C VAL A 597 -12.56 9.59 -3.10
N ASP A 598 -12.72 10.85 -2.67
CA ASP A 598 -12.03 11.99 -3.27
C ASP A 598 -10.56 12.04 -2.84
N LEU A 599 -10.28 11.76 -1.56
CA LEU A 599 -8.95 11.70 -0.99
C LEU A 599 -8.78 10.42 -0.17
N TYR A 600 -7.84 9.58 -0.57
CA TYR A 600 -7.46 8.36 0.14
C TYR A 600 -6.06 8.48 0.71
N VAL A 601 -5.89 8.19 1.99
CA VAL A 601 -4.60 8.29 2.69
C VAL A 601 -4.23 6.94 3.29
N GLY A 602 -3.04 6.46 2.96
CA GLY A 602 -2.56 5.17 3.46
C GLY A 602 -1.13 4.84 3.06
N GLY A 603 -0.60 3.75 3.58
CA GLY A 603 0.78 3.33 3.36
C GLY A 603 1.07 2.80 1.95
N THR A 604 2.31 2.97 1.50
CA THR A 604 2.78 2.47 0.19
C THR A 604 2.85 0.95 0.10
N GLU A 605 2.92 0.25 1.23
CA GLU A 605 2.95 -1.21 1.32
C GLU A 605 1.70 -1.88 0.73
N HIS A 606 0.63 -1.12 0.55
CA HIS A 606 -0.63 -1.60 -0.01
C HIS A 606 -0.73 -1.48 -1.54
N ALA A 607 0.32 -0.99 -2.20
CA ALA A 607 0.33 -0.71 -3.65
C ALA A 607 -0.04 -1.92 -4.52
N THR A 608 0.48 -3.10 -4.21
CA THR A 608 0.32 -4.33 -4.99
C THR A 608 -0.66 -5.33 -4.35
N GLY A 609 -1.16 -5.04 -3.16
CA GLY A 609 -2.14 -5.86 -2.43
C GLY A 609 -3.51 -5.19 -2.40
N HIS A 610 -3.82 -4.52 -1.29
CA HIS A 610 -5.11 -3.89 -1.03
C HIS A 610 -5.62 -3.02 -2.19
N LEU A 611 -4.78 -2.15 -2.74
CA LEU A 611 -5.21 -1.24 -3.81
C LEU A 611 -5.61 -1.97 -5.09
N ILE A 612 -4.88 -3.02 -5.49
CA ILE A 612 -5.24 -3.84 -6.64
C ILE A 612 -6.56 -4.57 -6.39
N TYR A 613 -6.73 -5.20 -5.22
CA TYR A 613 -7.94 -5.96 -4.90
C TYR A 613 -9.17 -5.06 -4.75
N SER A 614 -9.02 -3.90 -4.13
CA SER A 614 -10.10 -2.92 -3.99
C SER A 614 -10.53 -2.36 -5.36
N ARG A 615 -9.59 -2.06 -6.24
CA ARG A 615 -9.87 -1.62 -7.61
C ARG A 615 -10.56 -2.70 -8.44
N PHE A 616 -10.10 -3.94 -8.33
CA PHE A 616 -10.75 -5.10 -8.94
C PHE A 616 -12.19 -5.26 -8.45
N TRP A 617 -12.38 -5.24 -7.14
CA TRP A 617 -13.70 -5.39 -6.51
C TRP A 617 -14.68 -4.30 -6.94
N ASN A 618 -14.20 -3.08 -6.99
CA ASN A 618 -14.99 -1.94 -7.46
C ASN A 618 -15.41 -2.10 -8.93
N LYS A 619 -14.50 -2.52 -9.80
CA LYS A 619 -14.81 -2.74 -11.23
C LYS A 619 -15.84 -3.85 -11.41
N PHE A 620 -15.72 -4.92 -10.64
CA PHE A 620 -16.71 -6.00 -10.64
C PHE A 620 -18.09 -5.48 -10.19
N LEU A 621 -18.16 -4.73 -9.12
CA LEU A 621 -19.41 -4.14 -8.64
C LEU A 621 -19.98 -3.09 -9.62
N HIS A 622 -19.10 -2.37 -10.30
CA HIS A 622 -19.48 -1.42 -11.35
C HIS A 622 -20.13 -2.15 -12.55
N ASP A 623 -19.63 -3.30 -12.93
CA ASP A 623 -20.21 -4.12 -13.99
C ASP A 623 -21.68 -4.51 -13.71
N TYR A 624 -22.03 -4.62 -12.41
CA TYR A 624 -23.39 -4.87 -11.94
C TYR A 624 -24.17 -3.62 -11.52
N ASN A 625 -23.66 -2.42 -11.84
CA ASN A 625 -24.28 -1.14 -11.47
C ASN A 625 -24.50 -0.94 -9.97
N VAL A 626 -23.70 -1.59 -9.12
CA VAL A 626 -23.73 -1.38 -7.66
C VAL A 626 -23.03 -0.06 -7.31
N THR A 627 -21.94 0.25 -7.98
CA THR A 627 -21.22 1.53 -7.87
C THR A 627 -21.24 2.30 -9.18
N CYS A 628 -21.35 3.62 -9.10
CA CYS A 628 -21.41 4.51 -10.27
C CYS A 628 -20.02 4.85 -10.84
N LYS A 629 -18.95 4.59 -10.13
CA LYS A 629 -17.57 4.91 -10.55
C LYS A 629 -16.74 3.66 -10.84
N GLU A 630 -15.89 3.76 -11.87
CA GLU A 630 -14.94 2.70 -12.25
C GLU A 630 -13.77 2.56 -11.28
N GLU A 631 -13.37 3.66 -10.63
CA GLU A 631 -12.27 3.69 -9.67
C GLU A 631 -12.75 4.07 -8.27
N PRO A 632 -12.31 3.36 -7.23
CA PRO A 632 -12.75 3.62 -5.86
C PRO A 632 -12.11 4.87 -5.25
N TYR A 633 -10.88 5.21 -5.64
CA TYR A 633 -10.06 6.25 -5.02
C TYR A 633 -9.52 7.21 -6.07
N GLN A 634 -9.95 8.49 -6.01
CA GLN A 634 -9.56 9.48 -7.00
C GLN A 634 -8.14 9.99 -6.76
N LYS A 635 -7.88 10.53 -5.58
CA LYS A 635 -6.54 11.00 -5.18
C LYS A 635 -5.99 10.12 -4.08
N LEU A 636 -4.74 9.70 -4.23
CA LEU A 636 -4.03 8.89 -3.24
C LEU A 636 -2.83 9.68 -2.71
N ILE A 637 -2.75 9.76 -1.38
CA ILE A 637 -1.58 10.27 -0.67
C ILE A 637 -1.01 9.15 0.19
N ASN A 638 0.26 8.85 -0.03
CA ASN A 638 0.98 7.88 0.77
C ASN A 638 1.83 8.62 1.81
N GLN A 639 1.48 8.48 3.09
CA GLN A 639 2.30 9.03 4.16
C GLN A 639 3.59 8.21 4.32
N GLY A 640 4.67 8.90 4.71
CA GLY A 640 5.90 8.27 5.15
C GLY A 640 5.72 7.61 6.53
N MET A 641 6.76 6.96 6.99
CA MET A 641 6.75 6.34 8.33
C MET A 641 7.39 7.25 9.36
N ILE A 642 6.82 7.31 10.56
CA ILE A 642 7.54 7.79 11.74
C ILE A 642 8.47 6.66 12.19
N GLN A 643 9.77 6.95 12.20
CA GLN A 643 10.80 6.02 12.62
C GLN A 643 11.10 6.19 14.11
N GLY A 644 11.48 5.11 14.77
CA GLY A 644 11.89 5.12 16.16
C GLY A 644 13.41 5.05 16.30
N ARG A 645 13.90 5.60 17.40
CA ARG A 645 15.28 5.36 17.81
C ARG A 645 15.32 4.06 18.60
N SER A 646 15.95 3.03 18.02
CA SER A 646 16.22 1.78 18.70
C SER A 646 17.51 1.91 19.52
N ASN A 647 17.53 1.29 20.69
CA ASN A 647 18.74 1.17 21.49
C ASN A 647 19.21 -0.29 21.54
N PHE A 648 20.51 -0.47 21.67
CA PHE A 648 21.14 -1.79 21.67
C PHE A 648 22.00 -1.99 22.91
N VAL A 649 21.91 -3.19 23.46
CA VAL A 649 22.88 -3.74 24.38
C VAL A 649 23.70 -4.83 23.68
N TYR A 650 24.93 -5.03 24.06
CA TYR A 650 25.85 -5.95 23.39
C TYR A 650 26.13 -7.15 24.29
N ARG A 651 25.52 -8.28 23.95
CA ARG A 651 25.73 -9.55 24.66
C ARG A 651 27.04 -10.15 24.25
N ILE A 652 27.88 -10.47 25.24
CA ILE A 652 29.14 -11.20 25.02
C ILE A 652 28.80 -12.66 24.71
N ASN A 653 29.23 -13.15 23.55
CA ASN A 653 29.01 -14.53 23.14
C ASN A 653 29.84 -15.48 24.03
N SER A 654 29.23 -16.57 24.47
CA SER A 654 29.82 -17.60 25.29
C SER A 654 29.28 -18.96 24.92
N ASP A 655 30.14 -19.97 24.91
CA ASP A 655 29.74 -21.36 24.70
C ASP A 655 29.10 -21.98 25.97
N ASP A 656 29.23 -21.32 27.10
CA ASP A 656 28.62 -21.77 28.37
C ASP A 656 27.21 -21.14 28.52
N HIS A 657 26.21 -21.87 28.10
CA HIS A 657 24.81 -21.46 28.22
C HIS A 657 24.26 -21.50 29.66
N SER A 658 24.99 -21.99 30.61
CA SER A 658 24.61 -22.04 32.03
C SER A 658 25.12 -20.82 32.82
N ALA A 659 26.06 -20.05 32.26
CA ALA A 659 26.57 -18.82 32.87
C ALA A 659 25.58 -17.65 32.78
N ALA A 660 25.66 -16.72 33.74
CA ALA A 660 24.92 -15.48 33.70
C ALA A 660 25.23 -14.69 32.42
N PRO A 661 24.22 -14.12 31.73
CA PRO A 661 24.46 -13.34 30.52
C PRO A 661 25.25 -12.08 30.83
N ARG A 662 26.27 -11.81 30.02
CA ARG A 662 27.15 -10.65 30.16
C ARG A 662 26.96 -9.68 29.03
N PHE A 663 26.90 -8.40 29.35
CA PHE A 663 26.73 -7.31 28.40
C PHE A 663 27.84 -6.30 28.54
N VAL A 664 28.39 -5.85 27.43
CA VAL A 664 29.46 -4.86 27.39
C VAL A 664 28.96 -3.53 26.84
N SER A 665 29.39 -2.43 27.46
CA SER A 665 29.09 -1.06 27.03
C SER A 665 29.62 -0.76 25.62
N LEU A 666 28.97 0.11 24.89
CA LEU A 666 29.27 0.47 23.49
C LEU A 666 30.75 0.76 23.22
N GLY A 667 31.40 1.56 24.07
CA GLY A 667 32.79 1.96 23.87
C GLY A 667 33.79 0.82 24.01
N LEU A 668 33.41 -0.28 24.66
CA LEU A 668 34.24 -1.44 24.93
C LEU A 668 33.89 -2.67 24.09
N LYS A 669 32.86 -2.58 23.24
CA LYS A 669 32.31 -3.74 22.50
C LYS A 669 33.33 -4.43 21.58
N ASP A 670 34.25 -3.66 20.99
CA ASP A 670 35.22 -4.19 20.03
C ASP A 670 36.31 -5.06 20.67
N GLN A 671 36.37 -5.10 22.01
CA GLN A 671 37.25 -5.98 22.78
C GLN A 671 36.67 -7.39 23.01
N TYR A 672 35.44 -7.62 22.60
CA TYR A 672 34.68 -8.86 22.81
C TYR A 672 34.01 -9.30 21.53
N ASP A 673 33.75 -10.61 21.44
CA ASP A 673 32.80 -11.10 20.45
C ASP A 673 31.37 -10.91 20.98
N VAL A 674 30.59 -10.06 20.30
CA VAL A 674 29.28 -9.62 20.80
C VAL A 674 28.15 -9.79 19.78
N THR A 675 26.95 -10.00 20.31
CA THR A 675 25.71 -9.95 19.55
C THR A 675 24.87 -8.76 20.03
N PRO A 676 24.50 -7.81 19.15
CA PRO A 676 23.65 -6.71 19.52
C PRO A 676 22.22 -7.20 19.75
N ILE A 677 21.59 -6.71 20.82
CA ILE A 677 20.21 -7.03 21.19
C ILE A 677 19.45 -5.71 21.39
N HIS A 678 18.27 -5.60 20.79
CA HIS A 678 17.39 -4.47 21.04
C HIS A 678 16.95 -4.44 22.50
N VAL A 679 16.96 -3.25 23.07
CA VAL A 679 16.51 -2.99 24.44
C VAL A 679 15.38 -1.96 24.45
N ASP A 680 14.45 -2.11 25.40
CA ASP A 680 13.33 -1.20 25.55
C ASP A 680 13.83 0.25 25.77
N VAL A 681 13.41 1.15 24.92
CA VAL A 681 13.80 2.58 24.97
C VAL A 681 13.38 3.26 26.27
N ASN A 682 12.36 2.72 26.97
CA ASN A 682 11.87 3.28 28.23
C ASN A 682 12.82 3.05 29.42
N ILE A 683 13.77 2.13 29.29
CA ILE A 683 14.79 1.85 30.32
C ILE A 683 16.17 2.41 29.94
N VAL A 684 16.21 3.26 28.92
CA VAL A 684 17.42 3.95 28.46
C VAL A 684 17.22 5.46 28.60
N HIS A 685 18.06 6.12 29.36
CA HIS A 685 18.00 7.57 29.61
C HIS A 685 19.14 8.28 28.88
N GLY A 686 18.80 8.97 27.80
CA GLY A 686 19.79 9.38 26.82
C GLY A 686 20.40 8.16 26.15
N ASP A 687 21.68 7.91 26.35
CA ASP A 687 22.37 6.71 25.89
C ASP A 687 22.72 5.74 27.01
N VAL A 688 22.31 6.02 28.24
CA VAL A 688 22.66 5.25 29.43
C VAL A 688 21.55 4.31 29.83
N LEU A 689 21.90 3.01 29.93
CA LEU A 689 20.98 1.96 30.37
C LEU A 689 20.75 2.02 31.88
N ASP A 690 19.49 1.92 32.29
CA ASP A 690 19.13 1.56 33.67
C ASP A 690 19.33 0.04 33.84
N THR A 691 20.46 -0.36 34.43
CA THR A 691 20.86 -1.77 34.57
C THR A 691 19.91 -2.56 35.48
N GLU A 692 19.34 -1.93 36.50
CA GLU A 692 18.38 -2.61 37.39
C GLU A 692 17.04 -2.81 36.69
N ALA A 693 16.57 -1.82 35.97
CA ALA A 693 15.37 -1.96 35.15
C ALA A 693 15.56 -3.02 34.07
N PHE A 694 16.74 -3.14 33.46
CA PHE A 694 17.06 -4.17 32.49
C PHE A 694 17.01 -5.59 33.08
N LYS A 695 17.51 -5.80 34.25
CA LYS A 695 17.42 -7.09 34.96
C LYS A 695 15.97 -7.47 35.27
N ALA A 696 15.14 -6.49 35.56
CA ALA A 696 13.71 -6.69 35.84
C ALA A 696 12.86 -6.81 34.57
N TRP A 697 13.38 -6.40 33.43
CA TRP A 697 12.64 -6.35 32.17
C TRP A 697 12.29 -7.74 31.62
N ARG A 698 13.24 -8.69 31.73
CA ARG A 698 13.01 -10.07 31.27
C ARG A 698 13.63 -11.07 32.28
N PRO A 699 12.95 -12.20 32.51
CA PRO A 699 13.44 -13.24 33.44
C PRO A 699 14.85 -13.75 33.10
N GLU A 700 15.18 -13.90 31.79
CA GLU A 700 16.48 -14.37 31.34
C GLU A 700 17.63 -13.40 31.65
N PHE A 701 17.32 -12.15 31.98
CA PHE A 701 18.32 -11.13 32.31
C PHE A 701 18.40 -10.79 33.80
N ALA A 702 17.66 -11.51 34.64
CA ALA A 702 17.64 -11.27 36.09
C ALA A 702 19.03 -11.27 36.77
N ASN A 703 19.93 -12.11 36.25
CA ASN A 703 21.29 -12.25 36.75
C ASN A 703 22.34 -11.63 35.80
N ALA A 704 21.93 -10.71 34.92
CA ALA A 704 22.83 -10.11 33.95
C ALA A 704 24.02 -9.38 34.63
N GLU A 705 25.20 -9.55 34.06
CA GLU A 705 26.42 -8.83 34.46
C GLU A 705 26.80 -7.82 33.39
N PHE A 706 27.35 -6.69 33.79
CA PHE A 706 27.68 -5.59 32.90
C PHE A 706 29.15 -5.22 32.96
N VAL A 707 29.77 -5.07 31.79
CA VAL A 707 31.09 -4.43 31.65
C VAL A 707 30.84 -2.95 31.36
N LEU A 708 31.04 -2.14 32.39
CA LEU A 708 30.69 -0.72 32.36
C LEU A 708 31.84 0.14 31.81
N GLU A 709 31.47 1.31 31.34
CA GLU A 709 32.31 2.38 30.82
C GLU A 709 32.15 3.60 31.74
N ASP A 710 33.21 3.99 32.48
CA ASP A 710 33.16 5.06 33.48
C ASP A 710 31.99 4.93 34.49
N GLY A 711 31.71 3.73 34.91
CA GLY A 711 30.63 3.41 35.85
C GLY A 711 29.22 3.42 35.26
N LYS A 712 29.10 3.54 33.95
CA LYS A 712 27.83 3.56 33.21
C LYS A 712 27.82 2.54 32.10
N TYR A 713 26.62 2.04 31.77
CA TYR A 713 26.41 1.24 30.56
C TYR A 713 25.89 2.13 29.45
N VAL A 714 26.67 2.32 28.41
CA VAL A 714 26.28 3.13 27.22
C VAL A 714 25.73 2.20 26.14
N CYS A 715 24.52 2.46 25.71
CA CYS A 715 23.87 1.72 24.63
C CYS A 715 24.27 2.25 23.24
N GLY A 716 24.29 1.36 22.25
CA GLY A 716 24.25 1.76 20.85
C GLY A 716 22.84 2.20 20.44
N TRP A 717 22.74 2.85 19.29
CA TRP A 717 21.44 3.27 18.74
C TRP A 717 21.43 3.30 17.22
N ALA A 718 20.24 3.16 16.66
CA ALA A 718 19.98 3.33 15.23
C ALA A 718 18.56 3.84 15.03
N ILE A 719 18.33 4.52 13.90
CA ILE A 719 17.00 4.92 13.48
C ILE A 719 16.42 3.79 12.65
N GLU A 720 15.33 3.23 13.11
CA GLU A 720 14.67 2.07 12.52
C GLU A 720 13.15 2.29 12.43
N LYS A 721 12.46 1.36 11.74
CA LYS A 721 11.01 1.32 11.78
C LYS A 721 10.51 1.22 13.22
N MET A 722 9.54 2.05 13.58
CA MET A 722 8.91 1.97 14.91
C MET A 722 8.03 0.71 14.98
N SER A 723 8.40 -0.22 15.86
CA SER A 723 7.67 -1.47 16.07
C SER A 723 7.94 -2.06 17.45
N LYS A 724 7.02 -2.92 17.91
CA LYS A 724 7.18 -3.62 19.19
C LYS A 724 8.41 -4.53 19.24
N SER A 725 8.72 -5.19 18.14
CA SER A 725 9.88 -6.10 18.06
C SER A 725 11.22 -5.37 18.15
N MET A 726 11.22 -4.07 17.83
CA MET A 726 12.40 -3.20 17.97
C MET A 726 12.46 -2.48 19.32
N PHE A 727 11.42 -2.62 20.16
CA PHE A 727 11.33 -1.98 21.49
C PHE A 727 11.54 -0.46 21.47
N ASN A 728 11.17 0.18 20.37
CA ASN A 728 11.36 1.61 20.10
C ASN A 728 10.05 2.40 19.99
N VAL A 729 8.95 1.83 20.47
CA VAL A 729 7.61 2.43 20.37
C VAL A 729 7.45 3.58 21.36
N VAL A 730 6.91 4.70 20.85
CA VAL A 730 6.45 5.84 21.67
C VAL A 730 4.92 5.82 21.70
N ASN A 731 4.36 5.83 22.90
CA ASN A 731 2.91 5.77 23.11
C ASN A 731 2.30 7.18 22.96
N PRO A 732 1.30 7.38 22.09
CA PRO A 732 0.66 8.67 21.91
C PRO A 732 -0.07 9.15 23.16
N ASP A 733 -0.56 8.27 24.04
CA ASP A 733 -1.23 8.65 25.28
C ASP A 733 -0.32 9.47 26.19
N MET A 734 0.94 9.07 26.32
CA MET A 734 1.92 9.79 27.13
C MET A 734 2.17 11.20 26.58
N ILE A 735 2.23 11.32 25.26
CA ILE A 735 2.44 12.63 24.62
C ILE A 735 1.22 13.53 24.81
N VAL A 736 0.02 12.99 24.61
CA VAL A 736 -1.23 13.76 24.82
C VAL A 736 -1.39 14.18 26.27
N GLU A 737 -1.08 13.32 27.22
CA GLU A 737 -1.15 13.64 28.64
C GLU A 737 -0.17 14.75 29.05
N GLN A 738 1.03 14.71 28.52
CA GLN A 738 2.10 15.66 28.86
C GLN A 738 1.99 16.99 28.11
N TYR A 739 1.64 16.97 26.83
CA TYR A 739 1.68 18.14 25.94
C TYR A 739 0.33 18.54 25.34
N GLY A 740 -0.65 17.65 25.34
CA GLY A 740 -1.95 17.83 24.70
C GLY A 740 -2.03 17.28 23.28
N ALA A 741 -3.26 17.03 22.84
CA ALA A 741 -3.55 16.49 21.51
C ALA A 741 -3.23 17.49 20.39
N ASP A 742 -3.54 18.76 20.56
CA ASP A 742 -3.22 19.79 19.57
C ASP A 742 -1.71 19.93 19.34
N THR A 743 -0.92 19.80 20.41
CA THR A 743 0.55 19.79 20.30
C THR A 743 1.04 18.56 19.53
N LEU A 744 0.51 17.38 19.81
CA LEU A 744 0.84 16.16 19.07
C LEU A 744 0.51 16.30 17.57
N ARG A 745 -0.67 16.78 17.25
CA ARG A 745 -1.12 17.00 15.86
C ARG A 745 -0.19 17.94 15.11
N LEU A 746 0.15 19.07 15.71
CA LEU A 746 1.09 20.04 15.12
C LEU A 746 2.48 19.45 14.93
N TYR A 747 2.97 18.76 15.94
CA TYR A 747 4.32 18.21 15.91
C TYR A 747 4.50 17.13 14.86
N GLU A 748 3.56 16.21 14.71
CA GLU A 748 3.63 15.19 13.68
C GLU A 748 3.65 15.78 12.26
N MET A 749 2.92 16.87 12.04
CA MET A 749 2.93 17.58 10.77
C MET A 749 4.17 18.46 10.59
N PHE A 750 4.75 18.94 11.67
CA PHE A 750 5.93 19.80 11.65
C PHE A 750 7.24 19.05 11.39
N LEU A 751 7.32 17.78 11.72
CA LEU A 751 8.50 16.94 11.55
C LEU A 751 9.08 16.89 10.12
N GLY A 752 8.24 17.09 9.12
CA GLY A 752 8.62 17.10 7.70
C GLY A 752 7.43 16.88 6.77
N PRO A 753 7.69 16.80 5.46
CA PRO A 753 6.65 16.50 4.49
C PRO A 753 5.91 15.19 4.80
N VAL A 754 4.60 15.14 4.55
CA VAL A 754 3.75 13.99 4.89
C VAL A 754 4.24 12.71 4.24
N GLU A 755 4.70 12.77 3.00
CA GLU A 755 5.12 11.61 2.21
C GLU A 755 6.51 11.06 2.58
N GLN A 756 7.30 11.80 3.36
CA GLN A 756 8.65 11.39 3.74
C GLN A 756 8.67 10.71 5.09
N SER A 757 9.45 9.64 5.19
CA SER A 757 9.77 9.02 6.48
C SER A 757 10.68 9.94 7.30
N LYS A 758 10.48 9.96 8.63
CA LYS A 758 11.15 10.89 9.55
C LYS A 758 11.29 10.29 10.94
N PRO A 759 12.40 10.54 11.63
CA PRO A 759 12.61 10.05 12.98
C PRO A 759 11.75 10.83 13.98
N TRP A 760 11.21 10.14 14.97
CA TRP A 760 10.56 10.75 16.12
C TRP A 760 11.63 11.23 17.11
N ASP A 761 11.50 12.49 17.54
CA ASP A 761 12.29 13.08 18.62
C ASP A 761 11.37 13.81 19.60
N THR A 762 11.16 13.20 20.76
CA THR A 762 10.27 13.77 21.80
C THR A 762 10.75 15.15 22.29
N ASN A 763 12.06 15.42 22.21
CA ASN A 763 12.59 16.72 22.66
C ASN A 763 12.16 17.89 21.75
N GLY A 764 11.85 17.63 20.48
CA GLY A 764 11.40 18.64 19.52
C GLY A 764 9.97 19.14 19.73
N ILE A 765 9.17 18.44 20.52
CA ILE A 765 7.73 18.75 20.68
C ILE A 765 7.47 20.06 21.46
N ASP A 766 8.40 20.47 22.32
CA ASP A 766 8.27 21.68 23.10
C ASP A 766 8.09 22.94 22.26
N GLY A 767 8.66 22.99 21.07
CA GLY A 767 8.49 24.10 20.14
C GLY A 767 7.05 24.33 19.75
N CYS A 768 6.33 23.26 19.43
CA CYS A 768 4.89 23.29 19.11
C CYS A 768 4.04 23.65 20.32
N HIS A 769 4.38 23.14 21.50
CA HIS A 769 3.68 23.46 22.75
C HIS A 769 3.80 24.94 23.11
N ARG A 770 5.01 25.49 23.00
CA ARG A 770 5.25 26.92 23.22
C ARG A 770 4.55 27.80 22.20
N PHE A 771 4.46 27.34 20.96
CA PHE A 771 3.69 28.04 19.93
C PHE A 771 2.21 28.18 20.34
N LEU A 772 1.57 27.11 20.81
CA LEU A 772 0.16 27.16 21.26
C LEU A 772 -0.02 28.12 22.45
N LYS A 773 0.94 28.18 23.37
CA LYS A 773 0.92 29.19 24.44
C LYS A 773 1.02 30.62 23.89
N LYS A 774 1.87 30.85 22.91
CA LYS A 774 1.97 32.18 22.25
C LYS A 774 0.68 32.53 21.52
N LEU A 775 0.08 31.57 20.84
CA LEU A 775 -1.22 31.77 20.19
C LEU A 775 -2.27 32.15 21.21
N TRP A 776 -2.38 31.42 22.32
CA TRP A 776 -3.30 31.73 23.42
C TRP A 776 -3.09 33.13 23.97
N ASN A 777 -1.83 33.55 24.13
CA ASN A 777 -1.46 34.85 24.64
C ASN A 777 -1.79 36.03 23.71
N LEU A 778 -2.14 35.83 22.47
CA LEU A 778 -2.72 36.86 21.62
C LEU A 778 -4.15 37.22 22.04
N TYR A 779 -4.88 36.29 22.64
CA TYR A 779 -6.29 36.47 23.07
C TYR A 779 -6.40 36.82 24.54
N PHE A 780 -5.49 36.33 25.37
CA PHE A 780 -5.47 36.54 26.82
C PHE A 780 -4.13 37.16 27.24
N ASP A 781 -4.20 38.16 28.11
CA ASP A 781 -3.01 38.77 28.69
C ASP A 781 -2.35 37.78 29.66
N PRO A 782 -1.09 37.38 29.48
CA PRO A 782 -0.42 36.41 30.34
C PRO A 782 -0.16 36.92 31.77
N ARG A 783 -0.30 38.23 32.01
CA ARG A 783 -0.06 38.84 33.33
C ARG A 783 -1.33 38.93 34.15
N THR A 784 -2.46 39.26 33.52
CA THR A 784 -3.76 39.51 34.18
C THR A 784 -4.77 38.41 33.96
N ASP A 785 -4.48 37.47 33.03
CA ASP A 785 -5.41 36.43 32.56
C ASP A 785 -6.70 36.98 31.95
N GLU A 786 -6.74 38.23 31.58
CA GLU A 786 -7.90 38.88 31.00
C GLU A 786 -7.94 38.70 29.48
N PHE A 787 -9.17 38.58 28.96
CA PHE A 787 -9.41 38.58 27.52
C PHE A 787 -9.12 39.96 26.95
N ARG A 788 -8.17 40.07 26.02
CA ARG A 788 -7.67 41.35 25.53
C ARG A 788 -7.96 41.67 24.05
N VAL A 789 -8.80 40.84 23.43
CA VAL A 789 -9.22 41.10 22.05
C VAL A 789 -10.02 42.40 22.00
N ASN A 790 -9.72 43.24 21.04
CA ASN A 790 -10.33 44.56 20.88
C ASN A 790 -10.72 44.83 19.43
N ASP A 791 -11.43 45.94 19.21
CA ASP A 791 -11.89 46.35 17.89
C ASP A 791 -11.07 47.52 17.32
N ASP A 792 -9.84 47.74 17.84
CA ASP A 792 -8.95 48.75 17.35
C ASP A 792 -8.59 48.48 15.86
N GLU A 793 -8.43 49.56 15.08
CA GLU A 793 -8.07 49.40 13.67
C GLU A 793 -6.69 48.73 13.52
N PRO A 794 -6.57 47.64 12.76
CA PRO A 794 -5.31 46.95 12.61
C PRO A 794 -4.31 47.77 11.76
N SER A 795 -3.03 47.61 12.07
CA SER A 795 -1.98 48.20 11.24
C SER A 795 -1.88 47.56 9.85
N LYS A 796 -1.27 48.26 8.90
CA LYS A 796 -1.01 47.67 7.58
C LYS A 796 -0.10 46.43 7.67
N GLU A 797 0.87 46.44 8.56
CA GLU A 797 1.74 45.31 8.84
C GLU A 797 0.97 44.07 9.34
N SER A 798 0.02 44.29 10.26
CA SER A 798 -0.80 43.22 10.81
C SER A 798 -1.73 42.64 9.75
N LEU A 799 -2.35 43.46 8.93
CA LEU A 799 -3.15 43.02 7.78
C LEU A 799 -2.33 42.22 6.77
N LYS A 800 -1.13 42.68 6.50
CA LYS A 800 -0.18 41.97 5.61
C LYS A 800 0.20 40.62 6.19
N SER A 801 0.57 40.53 7.46
CA SER A 801 0.93 39.27 8.13
C SER A 801 -0.18 38.25 8.05
N VAL A 802 -1.42 38.62 8.34
CA VAL A 802 -2.57 37.72 8.31
C VAL A 802 -2.96 37.31 6.90
N HIS A 803 -3.01 38.22 5.94
CA HIS A 803 -3.34 37.88 4.54
C HIS A 803 -2.27 37.05 3.86
N LYS A 804 -1.00 37.29 4.18
CA LYS A 804 0.11 36.40 3.78
C LYS A 804 -0.06 34.97 4.34
N LEU A 805 -0.48 34.88 5.59
CA LEU A 805 -0.79 33.58 6.22
C LEU A 805 -1.95 32.87 5.51
N ILE A 806 -3.06 33.58 5.21
CA ILE A 806 -4.20 33.01 4.49
C ILE A 806 -3.71 32.37 3.17
N LYS A 807 -2.98 33.11 2.38
CA LYS A 807 -2.44 32.66 1.08
C LYS A 807 -1.54 31.44 1.24
N LYS A 808 -0.61 31.49 2.19
CA LYS A 808 0.38 30.42 2.41
C LYS A 808 -0.28 29.15 2.93
N VAL A 809 -1.12 29.23 3.95
CA VAL A 809 -1.78 28.06 4.55
C VAL A 809 -2.74 27.42 3.56
N THR A 810 -3.49 28.20 2.79
CA THR A 810 -4.39 27.67 1.76
C THR A 810 -3.61 26.86 0.72
N ALA A 811 -2.53 27.41 0.19
CA ALA A 811 -1.69 26.71 -0.78
C ALA A 811 -1.02 25.46 -0.17
N ASP A 812 -0.54 25.56 1.06
CA ASP A 812 0.15 24.45 1.73
C ASP A 812 -0.80 23.30 2.09
N ILE A 813 -2.03 23.57 2.47
CA ILE A 813 -3.03 22.51 2.68
C ILE A 813 -3.34 21.79 1.37
N GLU A 814 -3.62 22.55 0.29
CA GLU A 814 -3.89 21.96 -1.03
C GLU A 814 -2.73 21.09 -1.55
N ASN A 815 -1.49 21.39 -1.18
CA ASN A 815 -0.28 20.67 -1.58
C ASN A 815 0.23 19.69 -0.52
N PHE A 816 -0.48 19.51 0.59
CA PHE A 816 -0.06 18.66 1.72
C PHE A 816 1.30 19.06 2.32
N SER A 817 1.66 20.35 2.21
CA SER A 817 2.89 20.94 2.76
C SER A 817 2.65 21.47 4.17
N TYR A 818 2.16 20.64 5.07
CA TYR A 818 1.72 21.05 6.41
C TYR A 818 2.84 21.57 7.29
N ASN A 819 4.06 21.06 7.13
CA ASN A 819 5.22 21.52 7.87
C ASN A 819 5.52 23.00 7.60
N THR A 820 5.41 23.45 6.36
CA THR A 820 5.61 24.86 6.00
C THR A 820 4.44 25.74 6.42
N ALA A 821 3.22 25.22 6.42
CA ALA A 821 2.05 25.90 6.96
C ALA A 821 2.23 26.20 8.47
N ILE A 822 2.69 25.23 9.24
CA ILE A 822 2.91 25.39 10.69
C ILE A 822 4.01 26.42 10.95
N SER A 823 5.08 26.41 10.17
CA SER A 823 6.12 27.46 10.24
C SER A 823 5.55 28.84 9.94
N ALA A 824 4.65 28.95 8.96
CA ALA A 824 3.97 30.20 8.63
C ALA A 824 3.08 30.69 9.79
N PHE A 825 2.36 29.80 10.47
CA PHE A 825 1.62 30.13 11.68
C PHE A 825 2.52 30.68 12.78
N MET A 826 3.66 30.04 13.04
CA MET A 826 4.62 30.47 14.05
C MET A 826 5.16 31.89 13.75
N ILE A 827 5.48 32.17 12.49
CA ILE A 827 5.93 33.48 12.04
C ILE A 827 4.82 34.51 12.26
N CYS A 828 3.60 34.27 11.81
CA CYS A 828 2.49 35.20 11.93
C CYS A 828 2.15 35.53 13.39
N VAL A 829 2.10 34.53 14.26
CA VAL A 829 1.83 34.70 15.70
C VAL A 829 2.93 35.57 16.37
N ASN A 830 4.19 35.34 16.02
CA ASN A 830 5.29 36.14 16.51
C ASN A 830 5.19 37.60 16.01
N GLU A 831 4.87 37.81 14.74
CA GLU A 831 4.69 39.15 14.14
C GLU A 831 3.54 39.90 14.81
N LEU A 832 2.36 39.26 14.98
CA LEU A 832 1.21 39.87 15.64
C LEU A 832 1.51 40.20 17.11
N GLY A 833 2.27 39.37 17.81
CA GLY A 833 2.72 39.62 19.18
C GLY A 833 3.65 40.85 19.26
N GLN A 834 4.61 40.97 18.35
CA GLN A 834 5.52 42.11 18.25
C GLN A 834 4.79 43.41 17.90
N GLN A 835 3.82 43.32 17.01
CA GLN A 835 2.97 44.44 16.57
C GLN A 835 1.91 44.82 17.61
N LYS A 836 1.77 44.04 18.68
CA LYS A 836 0.72 44.18 19.70
C LYS A 836 -0.67 44.27 19.08
N CYS A 837 -0.90 43.44 18.07
CA CYS A 837 -2.17 43.34 17.37
C CYS A 837 -3.13 42.34 18.05
N TYR A 838 -4.19 42.91 18.61
CA TYR A 838 -5.25 42.12 19.27
C TYR A 838 -6.61 42.36 18.62
N ASN A 839 -6.61 42.72 17.34
CA ASN A 839 -7.80 43.02 16.58
C ASN A 839 -8.70 41.79 16.42
N ARG A 840 -9.98 41.94 16.75
CA ARG A 840 -10.99 40.90 16.70
C ARG A 840 -11.10 40.22 15.33
N GLU A 841 -11.18 40.99 14.26
CA GLU A 841 -11.33 40.46 12.91
C GLU A 841 -10.14 39.59 12.52
N LEU A 842 -8.92 40.08 12.71
CA LEU A 842 -7.71 39.34 12.37
C LEU A 842 -7.52 38.08 13.24
N LEU A 843 -7.84 38.17 14.53
CA LEU A 843 -7.76 37.01 15.43
C LEU A 843 -8.85 35.98 15.15
N THR A 844 -10.02 36.39 14.66
CA THR A 844 -11.07 35.47 14.19
C THR A 844 -10.61 34.72 12.96
N ILE A 845 -9.99 35.42 11.99
CA ILE A 845 -9.37 34.78 10.82
C ILE A 845 -8.31 33.76 11.24
N LEU A 846 -7.42 34.14 12.15
CA LEU A 846 -6.37 33.24 12.66
C LEU A 846 -6.95 32.00 13.33
N THR A 847 -8.04 32.15 14.08
CA THR A 847 -8.75 31.03 14.73
C THR A 847 -9.29 30.05 13.69
N VAL A 848 -9.89 30.52 12.61
CA VAL A 848 -10.39 29.66 11.53
C VAL A 848 -9.24 28.96 10.80
N LEU A 849 -8.14 29.66 10.52
CA LEU A 849 -6.99 29.09 9.82
C LEU A 849 -6.30 27.99 10.61
N ILE A 850 -6.21 28.12 11.95
CA ILE A 850 -5.55 27.11 12.80
C ILE A 850 -6.44 25.93 13.10
N ALA A 851 -7.76 26.07 12.97
CA ALA A 851 -8.73 25.04 13.37
C ALA A 851 -8.45 23.64 12.75
N PRO A 852 -8.10 23.48 11.49
CA PRO A 852 -7.75 22.19 10.93
C PRO A 852 -6.57 21.52 11.63
N PHE A 853 -5.58 22.30 12.06
CA PHE A 853 -4.34 21.82 12.67
C PHE A 853 -4.48 21.56 14.17
N ALA A 854 -5.15 22.47 14.88
CA ALA A 854 -5.33 22.45 16.33
C ALA A 854 -6.80 22.73 16.69
N PRO A 855 -7.67 21.74 16.50
CA PRO A 855 -9.13 21.96 16.59
C PRO A 855 -9.62 22.29 18.00
N HIS A 856 -8.98 21.78 19.04
CA HIS A 856 -9.45 22.00 20.41
C HIS A 856 -9.24 23.46 20.86
N ILE A 857 -8.03 23.97 20.68
CA ILE A 857 -7.75 25.39 21.02
C ILE A 857 -8.56 26.33 20.12
N ALA A 858 -8.73 25.98 18.86
CA ALA A 858 -9.52 26.79 17.93
C ALA A 858 -10.99 26.87 18.35
N GLU A 859 -11.61 25.77 18.78
CA GLU A 859 -12.98 25.79 19.30
C GLU A 859 -13.09 26.66 20.56
N GLU A 860 -12.15 26.56 21.48
CA GLU A 860 -12.15 27.39 22.69
C GLU A 860 -12.00 28.87 22.34
N LEU A 861 -11.10 29.24 21.47
CA LEU A 861 -10.91 30.63 21.02
C LEU A 861 -12.13 31.15 20.26
N TRP A 862 -12.76 30.34 19.43
CA TRP A 862 -14.00 30.67 18.73
C TRP A 862 -15.14 31.00 19.71
N SER A 863 -15.28 30.18 20.73
CA SER A 863 -16.26 30.38 21.82
C SER A 863 -15.96 31.68 22.59
N ARG A 864 -14.70 31.96 22.91
CA ARG A 864 -14.27 33.16 23.64
C ARG A 864 -14.43 34.44 22.81
N LEU A 865 -14.39 34.34 21.50
CA LEU A 865 -14.71 35.43 20.59
C LEU A 865 -16.22 35.70 20.47
N ASN A 866 -17.06 34.94 21.20
CA ASN A 866 -18.50 34.97 21.13
C ASN A 866 -19.08 34.67 19.74
N MET A 867 -18.38 33.85 18.96
CA MET A 867 -18.88 33.38 17.69
C MET A 867 -19.92 32.25 17.90
N LYS A 868 -20.89 32.19 16.98
CA LYS A 868 -21.97 31.19 17.07
C LYS A 868 -21.52 29.84 16.48
N GLY A 869 -22.01 28.76 17.09
CA GLY A 869 -21.76 27.39 16.58
C GLY A 869 -20.34 26.93 16.73
N SER A 870 -19.99 25.90 15.98
CA SER A 870 -18.65 25.35 15.91
C SER A 870 -17.77 26.11 14.92
N VAL A 871 -16.48 26.23 15.22
CA VAL A 871 -15.50 26.75 14.27
C VAL A 871 -15.44 25.91 12.97
N CYS A 872 -15.82 24.63 13.05
CA CYS A 872 -15.87 23.74 11.87
C CYS A 872 -16.81 24.22 10.77
N ASP A 873 -17.83 25.01 11.13
CA ASP A 873 -18.87 25.52 10.21
C ASP A 873 -18.63 26.99 9.82
N ALA A 874 -17.49 27.56 10.19
CA ALA A 874 -17.07 28.88 9.72
C ALA A 874 -16.74 28.84 8.23
N GLN A 875 -16.57 29.99 7.64
CA GLN A 875 -16.13 30.11 6.26
C GLN A 875 -14.60 30.26 6.18
N TRP A 876 -13.96 29.50 5.31
CA TRP A 876 -12.52 29.66 5.07
C TRP A 876 -12.20 31.06 4.57
N PRO A 877 -11.21 31.75 5.19
CA PRO A 877 -10.89 33.13 4.83
C PRO A 877 -10.32 33.25 3.42
N VAL A 878 -10.62 34.37 2.79
CA VAL A 878 -10.11 34.68 1.46
C VAL A 878 -8.99 35.73 1.58
N CYS A 879 -7.88 35.50 0.91
CA CYS A 879 -6.79 36.46 0.87
C CYS A 879 -7.16 37.69 0.03
N ASN A 880 -7.00 38.88 0.60
CA ASN A 880 -7.08 40.14 -0.16
C ASN A 880 -5.67 40.53 -0.60
N GLU A 881 -5.38 40.39 -1.88
CA GLU A 881 -4.07 40.69 -2.49
C GLU A 881 -3.60 42.15 -2.30
N GLN A 882 -4.53 43.06 -2.05
CA GLN A 882 -4.19 44.46 -1.81
C GLN A 882 -3.32 44.65 -0.56
N TYR A 883 -3.52 43.82 0.46
CA TYR A 883 -2.73 43.87 1.68
C TYR A 883 -1.33 43.24 1.55
N LEU A 884 -1.05 42.54 0.47
CA LEU A 884 0.24 41.91 0.18
C LEU A 884 1.20 42.81 -0.59
N VAL A 885 0.69 43.92 -1.10
CA VAL A 885 1.51 44.92 -1.86
C VAL A 885 2.53 45.50 -0.91
N GLU A 886 3.79 45.34 -1.22
CA GLU A 886 4.88 45.96 -0.47
C GLU A 886 4.88 47.48 -0.72
N SER A 887 4.61 48.28 0.32
CA SER A 887 4.75 49.71 0.28
C SER A 887 6.22 50.15 0.33
N GLU A 888 7.09 49.31 0.82
CA GLU A 888 8.51 49.53 0.94
C GLU A 888 9.33 48.33 0.47
N VAL A 889 10.45 48.62 -0.16
CA VAL A 889 11.45 47.61 -0.56
C VAL A 889 12.77 47.96 0.13
N GLN A 890 13.38 46.98 0.77
CA GLN A 890 14.70 47.12 1.40
C GLN A 890 15.78 46.74 0.40
N LEU A 891 16.63 47.71 0.08
CA LEU A 891 17.74 47.50 -0.84
C LEU A 891 19.07 47.48 -0.11
N THR A 892 19.97 46.60 -0.55
CA THR A 892 21.34 46.56 -0.04
C THR A 892 22.13 47.64 -0.77
N ILE A 893 22.77 48.54 0.00
CA ILE A 893 23.62 49.57 -0.54
C ILE A 893 25.07 49.09 -0.50
N SER A 894 25.68 49.01 -1.68
CA SER A 894 27.08 48.62 -1.85
C SER A 894 27.93 49.77 -2.45
N PHE A 895 29.20 49.75 -2.13
CA PHE A 895 30.21 50.66 -2.69
C PHE A 895 31.31 49.79 -3.31
N ASN A 896 31.53 50.05 -4.63
CA ASN A 896 32.48 49.25 -5.43
C ASN A 896 32.28 47.72 -5.29
N GLY A 897 31.01 47.28 -5.27
CA GLY A 897 30.63 45.88 -5.18
C GLY A 897 30.65 45.27 -3.78
N LYS A 898 31.02 46.04 -2.73
CA LYS A 898 30.98 45.56 -1.34
C LYS A 898 29.76 46.11 -0.62
N ALA A 899 28.90 45.21 -0.13
CA ALA A 899 27.71 45.59 0.65
C ALA A 899 28.11 46.31 1.94
N ARG A 900 27.42 47.40 2.26
CA ARG A 900 27.75 48.26 3.41
C ARG A 900 26.62 48.42 4.41
N PHE A 901 25.40 48.72 3.91
CA PHE A 901 24.23 48.87 4.75
C PHE A 901 22.96 48.57 3.95
N GLN A 902 21.82 48.53 4.62
CA GLN A 902 20.53 48.39 4.00
C GLN A 902 19.69 49.65 4.23
N LYS A 903 18.88 50.02 3.22
CA LYS A 903 17.99 51.16 3.29
C LYS A 903 16.63 50.80 2.67
N LYS A 904 15.58 51.30 3.30
CA LYS A 904 14.22 51.14 2.78
C LYS A 904 13.84 52.27 1.82
N PHE A 905 13.14 51.89 0.78
CA PHE A 905 12.59 52.80 -0.24
C PHE A 905 11.12 52.46 -0.50
N ALA A 906 10.32 53.42 -0.93
CA ALA A 906 9.00 53.15 -1.41
C ALA A 906 9.06 52.16 -2.59
N ALA A 907 8.15 51.21 -2.64
CA ALA A 907 8.13 50.16 -3.66
C ALA A 907 7.99 50.69 -5.09
N ASP A 908 7.39 51.88 -5.25
CA ASP A 908 7.19 52.62 -6.49
C ASP A 908 8.24 53.70 -6.75
N ALA A 909 9.27 53.79 -5.89
CA ALA A 909 10.35 54.77 -6.05
C ALA A 909 11.08 54.56 -7.37
N THR A 910 11.25 55.63 -8.09
CA THR A 910 12.02 55.62 -9.35
C THR A 910 13.50 55.41 -9.10
N ASN A 911 14.23 54.87 -10.06
CA ASN A 911 15.67 54.69 -9.94
C ASN A 911 16.40 55.97 -9.62
N ASP A 912 15.94 57.09 -10.17
CA ASP A 912 16.53 58.42 -9.90
C ASP A 912 16.29 58.84 -8.45
N ALA A 913 15.09 58.64 -7.92
CA ALA A 913 14.78 58.94 -6.53
C ALA A 913 15.59 58.04 -5.56
N ILE A 914 15.79 56.77 -5.89
CA ILE A 914 16.64 55.87 -5.12
C ILE A 914 18.08 56.29 -5.14
N GLN A 915 18.62 56.66 -6.30
CA GLN A 915 20.00 57.19 -6.45
C GLN A 915 20.22 58.44 -5.62
N GLN A 916 19.29 59.39 -5.72
CA GLN A 916 19.38 60.64 -4.94
C GLN A 916 19.33 60.36 -3.43
N ALA A 917 18.42 59.54 -2.99
CA ALA A 917 18.28 59.17 -1.56
C ALA A 917 19.49 58.42 -1.01
N VAL A 918 20.13 57.56 -1.83
CA VAL A 918 21.34 56.83 -1.45
C VAL A 918 22.54 57.82 -1.35
N LEU A 919 22.67 58.69 -2.32
CA LEU A 919 23.77 59.72 -2.32
C LEU A 919 23.63 60.74 -1.20
N ALA A 920 22.42 61.09 -0.80
CA ALA A 920 22.11 61.99 0.31
C ALA A 920 22.19 61.35 1.69
N ASP A 921 22.35 60.06 1.81
CA ASP A 921 22.34 59.30 3.07
C ASP A 921 23.66 59.54 3.85
N GLU A 922 23.54 59.85 5.14
CA GLU A 922 24.68 60.04 6.03
C GLU A 922 25.63 58.86 6.05
N LEU A 923 25.10 57.61 5.98
CA LEU A 923 25.94 56.40 5.93
C LEU A 923 26.70 56.31 4.61
N SER A 924 26.13 56.78 3.51
CA SER A 924 26.80 56.83 2.20
C SER A 924 27.95 57.82 2.18
N GLN A 925 27.80 58.96 2.86
CA GLN A 925 28.84 60.01 2.92
C GLN A 925 30.17 59.48 3.47
N LYS A 926 30.14 58.53 4.40
CA LYS A 926 31.33 57.84 4.95
C LYS A 926 32.15 57.10 3.88
N TYR A 927 31.52 56.68 2.83
CA TYR A 927 32.15 55.91 1.76
C TYR A 927 32.44 56.77 0.52
N ILE A 928 31.81 57.95 0.43
CA ILE A 928 32.01 58.94 -0.66
C ILE A 928 33.05 59.98 -0.29
N ASP A 929 33.26 60.17 1.00
CA ASP A 929 34.17 61.29 1.49
C ASP A 929 35.55 61.23 0.81
N GLY A 930 35.90 62.38 0.14
CA GLY A 930 37.12 62.51 -0.61
C GLY A 930 37.22 61.79 -1.98
N LYS A 931 36.10 61.16 -2.43
CA LYS A 931 36.04 60.38 -3.67
C LYS A 931 35.01 60.92 -4.64
N GLN A 932 35.27 60.75 -5.93
CA GLN A 932 34.32 61.11 -6.98
C GLN A 932 33.34 59.93 -7.24
N VAL A 933 32.03 60.16 -7.19
CA VAL A 933 31.02 59.23 -7.64
C VAL A 933 31.06 59.17 -9.18
N VAL A 934 31.40 57.99 -9.67
CA VAL A 934 31.50 57.71 -11.12
C VAL A 934 30.12 57.24 -11.65
N LYS A 935 29.43 56.36 -10.94
CA LYS A 935 28.14 55.80 -11.38
C LYS A 935 27.39 55.22 -10.19
N VAL A 936 26.08 55.31 -10.21
CA VAL A 936 25.16 54.62 -9.31
C VAL A 936 24.34 53.64 -10.14
N ILE A 937 24.41 52.35 -9.80
CA ILE A 937 23.68 51.27 -10.47
C ILE A 937 22.60 50.79 -9.53
N VAL A 938 21.34 50.94 -9.94
CA VAL A 938 20.18 50.45 -9.22
C VAL A 938 19.70 49.16 -9.91
N VAL A 939 19.75 48.05 -9.21
CA VAL A 939 19.11 46.81 -9.63
C VAL A 939 17.79 46.72 -8.88
N PRO A 940 16.65 46.85 -9.56
CA PRO A 940 15.34 46.88 -8.92
C PRO A 940 15.13 45.69 -7.96
N LYS A 941 14.62 46.00 -6.76
CA LYS A 941 14.31 45.01 -5.70
C LYS A 941 15.50 44.18 -5.18
N LYS A 942 16.75 44.55 -5.50
CA LYS A 942 17.92 43.79 -5.07
C LYS A 942 19.00 44.64 -4.40
N ILE A 943 19.63 45.51 -5.15
CA ILE A 943 20.86 46.19 -4.67
C ILE A 943 21.04 47.54 -5.36
N VAL A 944 21.64 48.45 -4.65
CA VAL A 944 22.19 49.69 -5.23
C VAL A 944 23.71 49.65 -5.08
N ASN A 945 24.41 49.80 -6.18
CA ASN A 945 25.87 49.82 -6.15
C ASN A 945 26.40 51.20 -6.57
N VAL A 946 27.07 51.89 -5.65
CA VAL A 946 27.71 53.16 -5.89
C VAL A 946 29.19 52.92 -6.27
N VAL A 947 29.57 53.32 -7.44
CA VAL A 947 30.96 53.23 -7.92
C VAL A 947 31.64 54.57 -7.61
N VAL A 948 32.67 54.54 -6.79
CA VAL A 948 33.47 55.70 -6.37
C VAL A 948 34.92 55.46 -6.79
N LYS A 949 35.60 56.55 -7.17
CA LYS A 949 37.01 56.54 -7.58
C LYS A 949 37.81 57.56 -6.77
#